data_1430bdbd8f6182f3f33a9319e6d9af06
#
_entry.id   1430bdbd8f6182f3f33a9319e6d9af06
#
_cell.length_a   1.000
_cell.length_b   1.000
_cell.length_c   1.000
_cell.angle_alpha   90.00
_cell.angle_beta   90.00
_cell.angle_gamma   90.00
#
_symmetry.space_group_name_H-M   'P 1'
#
loop_
_entity.id
_entity.type
_entity.pdbx_description
1 polymer ?
#
loop_
_entity_poly.entity_id
_entity_poly.type
_entity_poly.pdbx_seq_one_letter_code
_entity_poly.pdbx_strand_id
1 'polypeptide(L)'
;MEATALTSAPTTEEKDISVQLAALADSLRPGQKALAQWRSGPLAVSAVPGSGKSTGMAAGAAIAIAHHQLHARKQLVLVTFTRSAAANLKAKVRGHLRSLSLPLNSFSVHTLHGLALNIASRHPEVSGINLSPLDSEGTTLISPTNSHRLIRTAVERWIDENPIAYQRLVEGNSFDGEETERLRRQSVLRTEVLPALANTVIHEAKSSGLLPDELTAIAQSMRIAIPEGGADYDVLTTAAGLYAHYQTLLQDQGLIDYDDMILAALKTLEDPTLKELWQTKVFAIFEDEAQDSSPLQTKLLTVLAGDPQHPNAEPNLVRVGDPNQAINSTFTPADPVFFNQFCDYCQENGRLASIEQAGRSCANIMESANFMLRWANKNLPRKAFRIQDILPVGENDPQPNANPDPIGEGVEFARPKDTFAEVQALAQRVVDAFDEDRNISAAVLVRESRQGKFLREILEDPDRLGFNFEATGIEIYDVGQRDRKTHIPREILELLQFIERPHSPDNIKAALRVFVSRQLIPTQDLNPLATNPEKFLYPGPLDTPISTPAAQQARRYCAALIRARLELPAYHLIPFLGLTLGYDQSELATADKLAARIAQQTLEDSSLSAMLAALQELLGSDRFRAVEAEDTESQYTRPGQLTIMTMHKAKGLDWDAVFLPFLHRRLIPGETWIPAQMQFLGNFSLDEVARAQLRAHTHAIYAQDSKPDPIPNIETAWQQASNLKKAEEYRLLYVAMTRAKKLLWMSAAKQAPFTWSKPDSLQDAEASPAFTALRTDNQISQKVSASTR
;
A
#
# COMPACT_ATOMS: atom_id res chain seq x y z
N MET A 1 -18.60 -43.41 45.76
CA MET A 1 -17.20 -43.00 45.95
C MET A 1 -17.07 -41.70 45.16
N GLU A 2 -17.26 -40.61 45.88
CA GLU A 2 -17.08 -39.25 45.36
C GLU A 2 -15.56 -38.93 45.23
N ALA A 3 -15.14 -38.64 44.05
CA ALA A 3 -13.77 -38.14 43.79
C ALA A 3 -13.75 -36.65 44.12
N THR A 4 -13.30 -36.30 45.29
CA THR A 4 -13.01 -34.92 45.71
C THR A 4 -11.83 -34.42 44.89
N ALA A 5 -12.06 -33.48 43.96
CA ALA A 5 -11.02 -32.73 43.28
C ALA A 5 -10.30 -31.84 44.30
N LEU A 6 -9.10 -32.21 44.68
CA LEU A 6 -8.16 -31.38 45.45
C LEU A 6 -7.69 -30.22 44.57
N THR A 7 -8.29 -29.06 44.74
CA THR A 7 -7.74 -27.79 44.25
C THR A 7 -6.48 -27.46 45.09
N SER A 8 -5.31 -27.80 44.61
CA SER A 8 -4.04 -27.35 45.19
C SER A 8 -3.95 -25.82 45.20
N ALA A 9 -3.56 -25.24 46.32
CA ALA A 9 -3.32 -23.80 46.40
C ALA A 9 -2.25 -23.41 45.36
N PRO A 10 -2.42 -22.26 44.64
CA PRO A 10 -1.50 -21.85 43.61
C PRO A 10 -0.08 -21.66 44.17
N THR A 11 0.90 -22.12 43.43
CA THR A 11 2.33 -21.99 43.77
C THR A 11 2.74 -20.50 43.84
N THR A 12 3.86 -20.22 44.49
CA THR A 12 4.37 -18.82 44.60
C THR A 12 4.63 -18.20 43.21
N GLU A 13 5.09 -18.99 42.25
CA GLU A 13 5.30 -18.56 40.84
C GLU A 13 3.98 -18.27 40.11
N GLU A 14 2.94 -19.07 40.30
CA GLU A 14 1.60 -18.83 39.72
C GLU A 14 0.93 -17.57 40.30
N LYS A 15 1.17 -17.25 41.58
CA LYS A 15 0.73 -15.99 42.19
C LYS A 15 1.45 -14.79 41.60
N ASP A 16 2.76 -14.88 41.33
CA ASP A 16 3.54 -13.80 40.76
C ASP A 16 3.12 -13.50 39.31
N ILE A 17 2.91 -14.53 38.49
CA ILE A 17 2.40 -14.38 37.12
C ILE A 17 0.99 -13.75 37.11
N SER A 18 0.10 -14.14 38.04
CA SER A 18 -1.26 -13.58 38.09
C SER A 18 -1.26 -12.09 38.44
N VAL A 19 -0.37 -11.64 39.30
CA VAL A 19 -0.18 -10.21 39.62
C VAL A 19 0.38 -9.44 38.43
N GLN A 20 1.35 -9.99 37.73
CA GLN A 20 1.92 -9.37 36.52
C GLN A 20 0.89 -9.28 35.37
N LEU A 21 0.05 -10.28 35.17
CA LEU A 21 -1.04 -10.26 34.21
C LEU A 21 -2.10 -9.20 34.54
N ALA A 22 -2.45 -9.06 35.81
CA ALA A 22 -3.37 -8.02 36.27
C ALA A 22 -2.77 -6.63 36.02
N ALA A 23 -1.49 -6.43 36.36
CA ALA A 23 -0.79 -5.17 36.11
C ALA A 23 -0.74 -4.83 34.60
N LEU A 24 -0.49 -5.82 33.74
CA LEU A 24 -0.53 -5.63 32.30
C LEU A 24 -1.93 -5.23 31.80
N ALA A 25 -2.99 -5.89 32.31
CA ALA A 25 -4.37 -5.56 31.97
C ALA A 25 -4.79 -4.17 32.45
N ASP A 26 -4.29 -3.75 33.63
CA ASP A 26 -4.57 -2.43 34.20
C ASP A 26 -3.83 -1.29 33.47
N SER A 27 -2.70 -1.60 32.82
CA SER A 27 -1.98 -0.66 31.95
C SER A 27 -2.72 -0.33 30.64
N LEU A 28 -3.80 -1.05 30.33
CA LEU A 28 -4.58 -0.88 29.11
C LEU A 28 -5.70 0.16 29.27
N ARG A 29 -5.97 0.91 28.20
CA ARG A 29 -7.13 1.80 28.10
C ARG A 29 -8.45 1.02 28.16
N PRO A 30 -9.56 1.65 28.55
CA PRO A 30 -10.83 0.96 28.74
C PRO A 30 -11.25 0.04 27.58
N GLY A 31 -11.20 0.57 26.33
CA GLY A 31 -11.55 -0.21 25.15
C GLY A 31 -10.54 -1.33 24.79
N GLN A 32 -9.26 -1.17 25.17
CA GLN A 32 -8.24 -2.22 24.97
C GLN A 32 -8.41 -3.37 25.96
N LYS A 33 -9.03 -3.15 27.12
CA LYS A 33 -9.27 -4.18 28.15
C LYS A 33 -10.12 -5.35 27.64
N ALA A 34 -10.97 -5.13 26.63
CA ALA A 34 -11.72 -6.21 25.99
C ALA A 34 -10.82 -7.27 25.35
N LEU A 35 -9.67 -6.86 24.78
CA LEU A 35 -8.66 -7.78 24.25
C LEU A 35 -7.99 -8.61 25.37
N ALA A 36 -7.74 -8.00 26.52
CA ALA A 36 -7.21 -8.71 27.70
C ALA A 36 -8.22 -9.67 28.33
N GLN A 37 -9.51 -9.36 28.22
CA GLN A 37 -10.61 -10.17 28.75
C GLN A 37 -11.06 -11.28 27.79
N TRP A 38 -10.65 -11.23 26.51
CA TRP A 38 -11.01 -12.24 25.51
C TRP A 38 -10.55 -13.63 25.93
N ARG A 39 -11.41 -14.63 25.74
CA ARG A 39 -11.11 -16.04 26.06
C ARG A 39 -11.34 -16.97 24.86
N SER A 40 -12.43 -16.81 24.13
CA SER A 40 -12.75 -17.64 22.97
C SER A 40 -13.81 -17.01 22.08
N GLY A 41 -13.94 -17.54 20.88
CA GLY A 41 -14.93 -17.13 19.88
C GLY A 41 -14.56 -15.82 19.15
N PRO A 42 -15.43 -15.31 18.29
CA PRO A 42 -15.19 -14.09 17.54
C PRO A 42 -15.21 -12.86 18.45
N LEU A 43 -14.33 -11.88 18.16
CA LEU A 43 -14.33 -10.55 18.79
C LEU A 43 -14.00 -9.50 17.73
N ALA A 44 -14.88 -8.54 17.54
CA ALA A 44 -14.57 -7.35 16.77
C ALA A 44 -14.08 -6.23 17.69
N VAL A 45 -13.00 -5.54 17.29
CA VAL A 45 -12.49 -4.37 17.99
C VAL A 45 -12.43 -3.21 16.98
N SER A 46 -13.41 -2.30 17.06
CA SER A 46 -13.44 -1.08 16.28
C SER A 46 -12.68 0.01 17.03
N ALA A 47 -11.64 0.55 16.41
CA ALA A 47 -10.69 1.42 17.10
C ALA A 47 -10.38 2.66 16.29
N VAL A 48 -10.51 3.84 16.91
CA VAL A 48 -10.20 5.13 16.26
C VAL A 48 -8.70 5.33 16.00
N PRO A 49 -8.30 6.27 15.13
CA PRO A 49 -6.91 6.61 14.91
C PRO A 49 -6.20 7.03 16.22
N GLY A 50 -4.98 6.53 16.45
CA GLY A 50 -4.20 6.93 17.64
C GLY A 50 -4.63 6.30 18.96
N SER A 51 -5.58 5.35 18.96
CA SER A 51 -6.09 4.67 20.16
C SER A 51 -5.18 3.54 20.69
N GLY A 52 -4.08 3.21 20.00
CA GLY A 52 -3.12 2.19 20.43
C GLY A 52 -3.57 0.76 20.11
N LYS A 53 -4.28 0.52 18.99
CA LYS A 53 -4.73 -0.81 18.51
C LYS A 53 -3.70 -1.91 18.67
N SER A 54 -2.53 -1.76 18.03
CA SER A 54 -1.48 -2.79 18.02
C SER A 54 -0.87 -3.04 19.41
N THR A 55 -0.87 -2.02 20.29
CA THR A 55 -0.41 -2.18 21.68
C THR A 55 -1.41 -3.00 22.50
N GLY A 56 -2.70 -2.66 22.39
CA GLY A 56 -3.76 -3.44 23.03
C GLY A 56 -3.80 -4.90 22.54
N MET A 57 -3.62 -5.11 21.22
CA MET A 57 -3.57 -6.43 20.62
C MET A 57 -2.37 -7.25 21.10
N ALA A 58 -1.17 -6.64 21.19
CA ALA A 58 0.03 -7.33 21.70
C ALA A 58 -0.12 -7.76 23.17
N ALA A 59 -0.68 -6.89 24.01
CA ALA A 59 -0.97 -7.21 25.41
C ALA A 59 -2.05 -8.28 25.55
N GLY A 60 -3.16 -8.16 24.79
CA GLY A 60 -4.23 -9.16 24.76
C GLY A 60 -3.73 -10.53 24.31
N ALA A 61 -2.85 -10.57 23.30
CA ALA A 61 -2.21 -11.82 22.85
C ALA A 61 -1.34 -12.44 23.95
N ALA A 62 -0.52 -11.66 24.65
CA ALA A 62 0.31 -12.16 25.75
C ALA A 62 -0.55 -12.71 26.92
N ILE A 63 -1.63 -12.02 27.26
CA ILE A 63 -2.56 -12.47 28.29
C ILE A 63 -3.30 -13.75 27.87
N ALA A 64 -3.73 -13.86 26.61
CA ALA A 64 -4.37 -15.05 26.08
C ALA A 64 -3.41 -16.25 26.08
N ILE A 65 -2.14 -16.04 25.69
CA ILE A 65 -1.10 -17.07 25.74
C ILE A 65 -0.89 -17.60 27.15
N ALA A 66 -0.82 -16.72 28.16
CA ALA A 66 -0.68 -17.09 29.56
C ALA A 66 -1.90 -17.88 30.06
N HIS A 67 -3.10 -17.34 29.80
CA HIS A 67 -4.34 -17.92 30.29
C HIS A 67 -4.60 -19.32 29.74
N HIS A 68 -4.32 -19.53 28.44
CA HIS A 68 -4.53 -20.83 27.77
C HIS A 68 -3.28 -21.71 27.76
N GLN A 69 -2.20 -21.30 28.42
CA GLN A 69 -0.94 -22.06 28.54
C GLN A 69 -0.42 -22.51 27.17
N LEU A 70 -0.46 -21.59 26.17
CA LEU A 70 -0.10 -21.89 24.79
C LEU A 70 1.40 -22.21 24.67
N HIS A 71 1.73 -23.06 23.71
CA HIS A 71 3.08 -23.54 23.48
C HIS A 71 3.35 -23.80 22.00
N ALA A 72 4.57 -24.23 21.62
CA ALA A 72 4.98 -24.40 20.22
C ALA A 72 4.06 -25.26 19.33
N ARG A 73 3.31 -26.18 19.91
CA ARG A 73 2.39 -27.08 19.18
C ARG A 73 0.98 -26.52 19.04
N LYS A 74 0.60 -25.54 19.86
CA LYS A 74 -0.69 -24.84 19.81
C LYS A 74 -0.44 -23.36 20.03
N GLN A 75 -0.39 -22.59 18.94
CA GLN A 75 0.06 -21.20 18.90
C GLN A 75 -1.09 -20.21 18.71
N LEU A 76 -0.89 -19.00 19.21
CA LEU A 76 -1.68 -17.86 18.81
C LEU A 76 -1.02 -17.25 17.56
N VAL A 77 -1.78 -17.09 16.48
CA VAL A 77 -1.31 -16.52 15.20
C VAL A 77 -1.76 -15.08 15.09
N LEU A 78 -0.80 -14.16 14.90
CA LEU A 78 -1.11 -12.76 14.62
C LEU A 78 -0.87 -12.51 13.13
N VAL A 79 -1.82 -11.82 12.51
CA VAL A 79 -1.78 -11.50 11.08
C VAL A 79 -1.89 -10.01 10.87
N THR A 80 -1.09 -9.47 9.98
CA THR A 80 -1.08 -8.04 9.63
C THR A 80 -0.82 -7.86 8.14
N PHE A 81 -0.98 -6.64 7.64
CA PHE A 81 -0.91 -6.36 6.21
C PHE A 81 0.53 -6.18 5.70
N THR A 82 1.43 -5.57 6.49
CA THR A 82 2.80 -5.24 6.06
C THR A 82 3.86 -5.99 6.85
N ARG A 83 5.06 -6.16 6.27
CA ARG A 83 6.20 -6.79 6.95
C ARG A 83 6.70 -5.96 8.13
N SER A 84 6.71 -4.62 7.99
CA SER A 84 7.10 -3.70 9.07
C SER A 84 6.15 -3.81 10.27
N ALA A 85 4.83 -3.79 10.02
CA ALA A 85 3.83 -4.00 11.08
C ALA A 85 3.98 -5.37 11.76
N ALA A 86 4.28 -6.44 10.98
CA ALA A 86 4.55 -7.77 11.54
C ALA A 86 5.79 -7.79 12.45
N ALA A 87 6.87 -7.14 12.06
CA ALA A 87 8.09 -7.03 12.86
C ALA A 87 7.85 -6.25 14.17
N ASN A 88 7.17 -5.10 14.08
CA ASN A 88 6.81 -4.28 15.24
C ASN A 88 5.89 -5.02 16.21
N LEU A 89 4.85 -5.68 15.69
CA LEU A 89 3.94 -6.47 16.51
C LEU A 89 4.64 -7.64 17.20
N LYS A 90 5.52 -8.35 16.47
CA LYS A 90 6.34 -9.43 16.99
C LYS A 90 7.26 -8.96 18.13
N ALA A 91 7.87 -7.78 17.99
CA ALA A 91 8.74 -7.19 19.01
C ALA A 91 7.94 -6.87 20.29
N LYS A 92 6.74 -6.25 20.15
CA LYS A 92 5.86 -5.92 21.29
C LYS A 92 5.39 -7.16 22.04
N VAL A 93 4.88 -8.20 21.34
CA VAL A 93 4.44 -9.46 21.97
C VAL A 93 5.61 -10.15 22.67
N ARG A 94 6.78 -10.22 22.03
CA ARG A 94 8.00 -10.77 22.68
C ARG A 94 8.40 -10.02 23.93
N GLY A 95 8.27 -8.68 23.93
CA GLY A 95 8.52 -7.85 25.10
C GLY A 95 7.63 -8.26 26.28
N HIS A 96 6.31 -8.36 26.06
CA HIS A 96 5.37 -8.79 27.08
C HIS A 96 5.60 -10.23 27.56
N LEU A 97 5.88 -11.18 26.65
CA LEU A 97 6.15 -12.57 27.03
C LEU A 97 7.44 -12.71 27.86
N ARG A 98 8.46 -11.92 27.56
CA ARG A 98 9.72 -11.89 28.36
C ARG A 98 9.46 -11.34 29.76
N SER A 99 8.69 -10.23 29.88
CA SER A 99 8.35 -9.66 31.20
C SER A 99 7.52 -10.61 32.04
N LEU A 100 6.72 -11.48 31.40
CA LEU A 100 5.89 -12.49 32.05
C LEU A 100 6.58 -13.87 32.21
N SER A 101 7.86 -14.00 31.81
CA SER A 101 8.62 -15.26 31.79
C SER A 101 7.93 -16.41 31.05
N LEU A 102 7.18 -16.08 29.97
CA LEU A 102 6.43 -17.05 29.16
C LEU A 102 7.21 -17.53 27.91
N PRO A 103 6.91 -18.73 27.38
CA PRO A 103 7.57 -19.29 26.21
C PRO A 103 7.44 -18.39 24.96
N LEU A 104 8.56 -18.07 24.32
CA LEU A 104 8.61 -17.20 23.12
C LEU A 104 8.15 -17.90 21.81
N ASN A 105 7.93 -19.21 21.86
CA ASN A 105 7.48 -20.03 20.72
C ASN A 105 5.97 -20.35 20.76
N SER A 106 5.24 -19.71 21.66
CA SER A 106 3.78 -19.87 21.83
C SER A 106 2.95 -19.06 20.83
N PHE A 107 3.59 -18.23 20.01
CA PHE A 107 2.92 -17.43 19.00
C PHE A 107 3.76 -17.33 17.71
N SER A 108 3.08 -16.96 16.63
CA SER A 108 3.71 -16.59 15.36
C SER A 108 3.07 -15.33 14.78
N VAL A 109 3.85 -14.54 14.03
CA VAL A 109 3.37 -13.33 13.36
C VAL A 109 3.68 -13.43 11.89
N HIS A 110 2.69 -13.21 11.05
CA HIS A 110 2.79 -13.34 9.60
C HIS A 110 2.12 -12.15 8.89
N THR A 111 2.57 -11.85 7.67
CA THR A 111 1.69 -11.19 6.72
C THR A 111 0.69 -12.22 6.20
N LEU A 112 -0.50 -11.79 5.79
CA LEU A 112 -1.57 -12.69 5.37
C LEU A 112 -1.13 -13.58 4.19
N HIS A 113 -0.52 -12.99 3.14
CA HIS A 113 0.02 -13.75 2.01
C HIS A 113 1.17 -14.69 2.41
N GLY A 114 2.02 -14.27 3.37
CA GLY A 114 3.08 -15.12 3.91
C GLY A 114 2.54 -16.34 4.67
N LEU A 115 1.43 -16.20 5.38
CA LEU A 115 0.73 -17.30 6.03
C LEU A 115 0.13 -18.26 4.98
N ALA A 116 -0.56 -17.71 3.98
CA ALA A 116 -1.16 -18.49 2.89
C ALA A 116 -0.09 -19.29 2.12
N LEU A 117 1.00 -18.65 1.75
CA LEU A 117 2.10 -19.30 1.05
C LEU A 117 2.76 -20.41 1.90
N ASN A 118 2.90 -20.20 3.21
CA ASN A 118 3.43 -21.21 4.14
C ASN A 118 2.52 -22.45 4.18
N ILE A 119 1.19 -22.29 4.14
CA ILE A 119 0.25 -23.39 4.10
C ILE A 119 0.37 -24.14 2.77
N ALA A 120 0.28 -23.42 1.66
CA ALA A 120 0.27 -24.01 0.32
C ALA A 120 1.59 -24.72 -0.03
N SER A 121 2.75 -24.12 0.29
CA SER A 121 4.07 -24.66 -0.04
C SER A 121 4.46 -25.91 0.76
N ARG A 122 3.82 -26.16 1.91
CA ARG A 122 4.04 -27.39 2.69
C ARG A 122 3.29 -28.60 2.16
N HIS A 123 2.33 -28.37 1.29
CA HIS A 123 1.45 -29.41 0.71
C HIS A 123 1.33 -29.21 -0.81
N PRO A 124 2.46 -29.28 -1.55
CA PRO A 124 2.49 -28.98 -2.98
C PRO A 124 1.62 -29.95 -3.80
N GLU A 125 1.45 -31.18 -3.32
CA GLU A 125 0.62 -32.22 -3.96
C GLU A 125 -0.87 -31.87 -4.01
N VAL A 126 -1.35 -31.07 -3.06
CA VAL A 126 -2.76 -30.62 -2.97
C VAL A 126 -2.91 -29.21 -3.52
N SER A 127 -2.02 -28.31 -3.10
CA SER A 127 -2.06 -26.87 -3.47
C SER A 127 -1.74 -26.65 -4.95
N GLY A 128 -0.89 -27.50 -5.54
CA GLY A 128 -0.31 -27.30 -6.86
C GLY A 128 0.85 -26.28 -6.88
N ILE A 129 1.26 -25.73 -5.70
CA ILE A 129 2.36 -24.77 -5.60
C ILE A 129 3.63 -25.49 -5.14
N ASN A 130 4.60 -25.60 -6.02
CA ASN A 130 5.93 -26.12 -5.72
C ASN A 130 6.96 -24.99 -5.77
N LEU A 131 7.56 -24.64 -4.63
CA LEU A 131 8.58 -23.59 -4.53
C LEU A 131 10.00 -24.16 -4.49
N SER A 132 10.22 -25.39 -4.95
CA SER A 132 11.56 -26.00 -4.92
C SER A 132 12.53 -25.25 -5.84
N PRO A 133 13.67 -24.76 -5.34
CA PRO A 133 14.63 -24.04 -6.17
C PRO A 133 15.46 -24.95 -7.08
N LEU A 134 15.28 -26.25 -7.02
CA LEU A 134 16.13 -27.25 -7.68
C LEU A 134 15.52 -27.87 -8.93
N ASP A 135 14.23 -27.70 -9.17
CA ASP A 135 13.56 -28.28 -10.33
C ASP A 135 13.09 -27.17 -11.28
N SER A 136 13.34 -27.35 -12.57
CA SER A 136 12.94 -26.44 -13.66
C SER A 136 11.41 -26.24 -13.80
N GLU A 137 10.61 -26.92 -12.99
CA GLU A 137 9.15 -26.86 -12.94
C GLU A 137 8.59 -26.12 -11.72
N GLY A 138 9.43 -25.38 -10.98
CA GLY A 138 8.99 -24.62 -9.80
C GLY A 138 8.06 -23.46 -10.15
N THR A 139 7.01 -23.26 -9.33
CA THR A 139 6.07 -22.16 -9.48
C THR A 139 6.71 -20.82 -9.10
N THR A 140 6.60 -19.81 -9.95
CA THR A 140 7.20 -18.49 -9.76
C THR A 140 6.13 -17.43 -9.50
N LEU A 141 6.37 -16.57 -8.50
CA LEU A 141 5.53 -15.41 -8.23
C LEU A 141 5.65 -14.37 -9.35
N ILE A 142 4.49 -13.83 -9.79
CA ILE A 142 4.46 -12.77 -10.79
C ILE A 142 4.83 -11.43 -10.14
N SER A 143 5.73 -10.70 -10.79
CA SER A 143 5.91 -9.28 -10.51
C SER A 143 4.79 -8.44 -11.17
N PRO A 144 4.45 -7.23 -10.64
CA PRO A 144 3.44 -6.37 -11.27
C PRO A 144 3.68 -6.06 -12.76
N THR A 145 4.93 -6.06 -13.20
CA THR A 145 5.29 -5.82 -14.61
C THR A 145 4.96 -7.02 -15.50
N ASN A 146 5.19 -8.23 -14.99
CA ASN A 146 4.84 -9.45 -15.73
C ASN A 146 3.32 -9.63 -15.82
N SER A 147 2.56 -9.24 -14.79
CA SER A 147 1.09 -9.29 -14.84
C SER A 147 0.54 -8.39 -15.95
N HIS A 148 1.10 -7.20 -16.17
CA HIS A 148 0.69 -6.33 -17.29
C HIS A 148 0.94 -6.96 -18.67
N ARG A 149 2.07 -7.65 -18.85
CA ARG A 149 2.37 -8.37 -20.09
C ARG A 149 1.38 -9.51 -20.31
N LEU A 150 1.10 -10.28 -19.27
CA LEU A 150 0.13 -11.38 -19.34
C LEU A 150 -1.28 -10.88 -19.61
N ILE A 151 -1.71 -9.79 -18.97
CA ILE A 151 -3.00 -9.16 -19.25
C ILE A 151 -3.11 -8.72 -20.70
N ARG A 152 -2.07 -8.09 -21.27
CA ARG A 152 -2.07 -7.73 -22.69
C ARG A 152 -2.18 -8.96 -23.60
N THR A 153 -1.45 -10.01 -23.29
CA THR A 153 -1.56 -11.29 -24.06
C THR A 153 -2.95 -11.90 -23.92
N ALA A 154 -3.55 -11.85 -22.73
CA ALA A 154 -4.92 -12.32 -22.52
C ALA A 154 -5.94 -11.50 -23.33
N VAL A 155 -5.75 -10.18 -23.41
CA VAL A 155 -6.57 -9.28 -24.22
C VAL A 155 -6.48 -9.64 -25.71
N GLU A 156 -5.27 -9.86 -26.25
CA GLU A 156 -5.12 -10.24 -27.68
C GLU A 156 -5.77 -11.60 -27.96
N ARG A 157 -5.57 -12.62 -27.10
CA ARG A 157 -6.24 -13.92 -27.27
C ARG A 157 -7.76 -13.78 -27.22
N TRP A 158 -8.28 -12.98 -26.29
CA TRP A 158 -9.73 -12.75 -26.17
C TRP A 158 -10.30 -12.07 -27.43
N ILE A 159 -9.58 -11.10 -28.02
CA ILE A 159 -9.99 -10.41 -29.24
C ILE A 159 -10.07 -11.38 -30.41
N ASP A 160 -9.07 -12.26 -30.57
CA ASP A 160 -9.00 -13.23 -31.64
C ASP A 160 -10.14 -14.27 -31.56
N GLU A 161 -10.53 -14.67 -30.36
CA GLU A 161 -11.61 -15.65 -30.13
C GLU A 161 -13.01 -15.01 -30.11
N ASN A 162 -13.12 -13.70 -29.87
CA ASN A 162 -14.40 -13.00 -29.74
C ASN A 162 -14.57 -11.80 -30.69
N PRO A 163 -14.40 -11.98 -32.03
CA PRO A 163 -14.38 -10.87 -32.99
C PRO A 163 -15.69 -10.09 -33.04
N ILE A 164 -16.85 -10.73 -32.83
CA ILE A 164 -18.15 -10.08 -32.83
C ILE A 164 -18.32 -9.18 -31.60
N ALA A 165 -17.95 -9.66 -30.43
CA ALA A 165 -18.02 -8.86 -29.19
C ALA A 165 -17.04 -7.68 -29.25
N TYR A 166 -15.83 -7.90 -29.78
CA TYR A 166 -14.85 -6.86 -29.99
C TYR A 166 -15.34 -5.80 -30.99
N GLN A 167 -15.95 -6.23 -32.10
CA GLN A 167 -16.53 -5.31 -33.08
C GLN A 167 -17.61 -4.40 -32.47
N ARG A 168 -18.47 -4.92 -31.60
CA ARG A 168 -19.46 -4.12 -30.85
C ARG A 168 -18.80 -3.05 -29.98
N LEU A 169 -17.72 -3.36 -29.31
CA LEU A 169 -16.97 -2.37 -28.52
C LEU A 169 -16.33 -1.29 -29.42
N VAL A 170 -15.81 -1.65 -30.60
CA VAL A 170 -15.26 -0.69 -31.58
C VAL A 170 -16.34 0.26 -32.09
N GLU A 171 -17.51 -0.25 -32.41
CA GLU A 171 -18.64 0.54 -32.89
C GLU A 171 -19.17 1.48 -31.81
N GLY A 172 -19.19 1.04 -30.55
CA GLY A 172 -19.63 1.86 -29.43
C GLY A 172 -21.06 2.39 -29.63
N ASN A 173 -21.38 3.54 -29.00
CA ASN A 173 -22.72 4.16 -29.08
C ASN A 173 -23.01 4.85 -30.42
N SER A 174 -21.96 5.29 -31.14
CA SER A 174 -22.11 5.96 -32.44
C SER A 174 -20.83 5.78 -33.23
N PHE A 175 -20.93 5.14 -34.38
CA PHE A 175 -19.83 4.98 -35.32
C PHE A 175 -20.27 5.43 -36.72
N ASP A 176 -19.51 6.36 -37.30
CA ASP A 176 -19.81 6.93 -38.63
C ASP A 176 -19.19 6.16 -39.79
N GLY A 177 -18.37 5.12 -39.48
CA GLY A 177 -17.73 4.28 -40.46
C GLY A 177 -16.34 4.79 -40.95
N GLU A 178 -15.82 5.89 -40.37
CA GLU A 178 -14.52 6.42 -40.76
C GLU A 178 -13.37 5.50 -40.29
N GLU A 179 -12.47 5.11 -41.22
CA GLU A 179 -11.40 4.14 -40.97
C GLU A 179 -10.35 4.65 -39.98
N THR A 180 -10.01 5.93 -40.01
CA THR A 180 -9.10 6.57 -39.05
C THR A 180 -9.63 6.52 -37.64
N GLU A 181 -10.91 6.78 -37.45
CA GLU A 181 -11.58 6.70 -36.15
C GLU A 181 -11.67 5.23 -35.68
N ARG A 182 -11.93 4.30 -36.58
CA ARG A 182 -11.93 2.87 -36.29
C ARG A 182 -10.58 2.39 -35.73
N LEU A 183 -9.48 2.73 -36.41
CA LEU A 183 -8.13 2.39 -35.98
C LEU A 183 -7.79 3.02 -34.62
N ARG A 184 -8.20 4.27 -34.40
CA ARG A 184 -8.03 4.95 -33.10
C ARG A 184 -8.75 4.22 -31.98
N ARG A 185 -10.04 3.85 -32.17
CA ARG A 185 -10.84 3.13 -31.17
C ARG A 185 -10.27 1.75 -30.90
N GLN A 186 -9.83 1.03 -31.93
CA GLN A 186 -9.14 -0.26 -31.77
C GLN A 186 -7.88 -0.13 -30.94
N SER A 187 -7.05 0.90 -31.17
CA SER A 187 -5.87 1.16 -30.38
C SER A 187 -6.22 1.43 -28.91
N VAL A 188 -7.19 2.30 -28.63
CA VAL A 188 -7.63 2.62 -27.26
C VAL A 188 -8.19 1.39 -26.53
N LEU A 189 -9.00 0.57 -27.21
CA LEU A 189 -9.53 -0.67 -26.63
C LEU A 189 -8.40 -1.64 -26.24
N ARG A 190 -7.42 -1.86 -27.13
CA ARG A 190 -6.32 -2.81 -26.91
C ARG A 190 -5.32 -2.35 -25.85
N THR A 191 -5.01 -1.05 -25.79
CA THR A 191 -3.93 -0.53 -24.95
C THR A 191 -4.39 0.02 -23.61
N GLU A 192 -5.64 0.46 -23.49
CA GLU A 192 -6.16 1.15 -22.32
C GLU A 192 -7.37 0.45 -21.70
N VAL A 193 -8.49 0.31 -22.47
CA VAL A 193 -9.78 -0.10 -21.91
C VAL A 193 -9.82 -1.57 -21.49
N LEU A 194 -9.51 -2.50 -22.40
CA LEU A 194 -9.58 -3.94 -22.09
C LEU A 194 -8.50 -4.36 -21.08
N PRO A 195 -7.26 -3.85 -21.12
CA PRO A 195 -6.29 -4.12 -20.06
C PRO A 195 -6.70 -3.58 -18.68
N ALA A 196 -7.35 -2.40 -18.61
CA ALA A 196 -7.88 -1.85 -17.35
C ALA A 196 -9.03 -2.71 -16.82
N LEU A 197 -9.98 -3.07 -17.68
CA LEU A 197 -11.08 -3.99 -17.35
C LEU A 197 -10.57 -5.34 -16.83
N ALA A 198 -9.63 -5.97 -17.55
CA ALA A 198 -9.04 -7.25 -17.15
C ALA A 198 -8.36 -7.14 -15.79
N ASN A 199 -7.49 -6.13 -15.60
CA ASN A 199 -6.79 -5.94 -14.34
C ASN A 199 -7.74 -5.77 -13.16
N THR A 200 -8.77 -4.94 -13.31
CA THR A 200 -9.77 -4.66 -12.28
C THR A 200 -10.56 -5.91 -11.92
N VAL A 201 -11.08 -6.60 -12.94
CA VAL A 201 -11.97 -7.75 -12.71
C VAL A 201 -11.22 -8.96 -12.18
N ILE A 202 -10.01 -9.24 -12.67
CA ILE A 202 -9.19 -10.33 -12.16
C ILE A 202 -8.95 -10.17 -10.65
N HIS A 203 -8.56 -8.96 -10.22
CA HIS A 203 -8.34 -8.68 -8.80
C HIS A 203 -9.63 -8.76 -7.98
N GLU A 204 -10.71 -8.15 -8.42
CA GLU A 204 -11.99 -8.16 -7.68
C GLU A 204 -12.59 -9.58 -7.60
N ALA A 205 -12.58 -10.35 -8.69
CA ALA A 205 -13.10 -11.71 -8.71
C ALA A 205 -12.26 -12.66 -7.84
N LYS A 206 -10.94 -12.71 -8.03
CA LYS A 206 -10.06 -13.57 -7.22
C LYS A 206 -10.16 -13.27 -5.74
N SER A 207 -10.11 -12.00 -5.36
CA SER A 207 -10.20 -11.58 -3.95
C SER A 207 -11.57 -11.82 -3.33
N SER A 208 -12.60 -11.99 -4.15
CA SER A 208 -13.94 -12.44 -3.73
C SER A 208 -14.05 -13.97 -3.70
N GLY A 209 -13.02 -14.68 -4.17
CA GLY A 209 -13.00 -16.13 -4.27
C GLY A 209 -13.73 -16.67 -5.50
N LEU A 210 -14.05 -15.82 -6.48
CA LEU A 210 -14.73 -16.23 -7.72
C LEU A 210 -13.72 -16.73 -8.76
N LEU A 211 -14.00 -17.90 -9.33
CA LEU A 211 -13.27 -18.45 -10.44
C LEU A 211 -13.86 -17.99 -11.79
N PRO A 212 -13.13 -18.12 -12.93
CA PRO A 212 -13.61 -17.69 -14.23
C PRO A 212 -14.97 -18.29 -14.64
N ASP A 213 -15.21 -19.56 -14.34
CA ASP A 213 -16.46 -20.26 -14.67
C ASP A 213 -17.65 -19.73 -13.84
N GLU A 214 -17.40 -19.41 -12.57
CA GLU A 214 -18.43 -18.82 -11.68
C GLU A 214 -18.78 -17.41 -12.14
N LEU A 215 -17.77 -16.62 -12.54
CA LEU A 215 -18.01 -15.29 -13.11
C LEU A 215 -18.78 -15.37 -14.43
N THR A 216 -18.51 -16.36 -15.26
CA THR A 216 -19.26 -16.62 -16.49
C THR A 216 -20.73 -16.97 -16.19
N ALA A 217 -20.98 -17.80 -15.19
CA ALA A 217 -22.35 -18.13 -14.75
C ALA A 217 -23.12 -16.89 -14.23
N ILE A 218 -22.44 -16.03 -13.47
CA ILE A 218 -23.00 -14.76 -13.01
C ILE A 218 -23.39 -13.87 -14.19
N ALA A 219 -22.46 -13.69 -15.16
CA ALA A 219 -22.70 -12.89 -16.35
C ALA A 219 -23.89 -13.43 -17.18
N GLN A 220 -24.00 -14.74 -17.34
CA GLN A 220 -25.12 -15.38 -18.05
C GLN A 220 -26.47 -15.18 -17.35
N SER A 221 -26.49 -15.22 -16.00
CA SER A 221 -27.70 -14.98 -15.23
C SER A 221 -28.25 -13.56 -15.39
N MET A 222 -27.37 -12.59 -15.63
CA MET A 222 -27.74 -11.21 -15.90
C MET A 222 -28.42 -11.01 -17.26
N ARG A 223 -27.96 -11.72 -18.31
CA ARG A 223 -28.54 -11.61 -19.66
C ARG A 223 -30.04 -11.92 -19.71
N ILE A 224 -30.52 -12.75 -18.80
CA ILE A 224 -31.94 -13.12 -18.72
C ILE A 224 -32.80 -11.98 -18.18
N ALA A 225 -32.19 -10.99 -17.49
CA ALA A 225 -32.90 -9.93 -16.78
C ALA A 225 -32.92 -8.58 -17.53
N ILE A 226 -32.30 -8.43 -18.70
CA ILE A 226 -32.17 -7.15 -19.41
C ILE A 226 -33.25 -6.98 -20.48
N PRO A 227 -34.01 -5.86 -20.49
CA PRO A 227 -34.94 -5.54 -21.57
C PRO A 227 -34.23 -5.25 -22.91
N GLU A 228 -34.78 -5.72 -24.01
CA GLU A 228 -34.27 -5.40 -25.36
C GLU A 228 -34.24 -3.90 -25.62
N GLY A 229 -33.05 -3.31 -25.89
CA GLY A 229 -32.96 -1.93 -26.41
C GLY A 229 -31.88 -1.02 -25.84
N GLY A 230 -30.98 -1.46 -24.91
CA GLY A 230 -29.85 -0.66 -24.42
C GLY A 230 -28.52 -1.05 -25.09
N ALA A 231 -27.56 -0.10 -25.13
CA ALA A 231 -26.17 -0.40 -25.50
C ALA A 231 -25.53 -1.26 -24.42
N ASP A 232 -25.84 -2.54 -24.43
CA ASP A 232 -25.34 -3.48 -23.42
C ASP A 232 -24.11 -4.16 -23.96
N TYR A 233 -22.95 -3.69 -23.51
CA TYR A 233 -21.65 -4.26 -23.87
C TYR A 233 -21.37 -5.60 -23.21
N ASP A 234 -22.30 -6.14 -22.42
CA ASP A 234 -22.11 -7.39 -21.69
C ASP A 234 -20.73 -7.42 -20.97
N VAL A 235 -20.57 -6.38 -20.12
CA VAL A 235 -19.27 -6.06 -19.49
C VAL A 235 -18.72 -7.23 -18.71
N LEU A 236 -19.57 -7.95 -17.97
CA LEU A 236 -19.14 -9.09 -17.15
C LEU A 236 -18.77 -10.32 -18.01
N THR A 237 -19.43 -10.58 -19.14
CA THR A 237 -19.05 -11.67 -20.05
C THR A 237 -17.67 -11.38 -20.67
N THR A 238 -17.45 -10.15 -21.13
CA THR A 238 -16.12 -9.73 -21.62
C THR A 238 -15.06 -9.91 -20.55
N ALA A 239 -15.35 -9.46 -19.33
CA ALA A 239 -14.45 -9.57 -18.20
C ALA A 239 -14.14 -11.03 -17.81
N ALA A 240 -15.15 -11.91 -17.80
CA ALA A 240 -14.99 -13.33 -17.51
C ALA A 240 -14.08 -14.02 -18.55
N GLY A 241 -14.24 -13.70 -19.83
CA GLY A 241 -13.37 -14.21 -20.90
C GLY A 241 -11.93 -13.74 -20.73
N LEU A 242 -11.70 -12.47 -20.44
CA LEU A 242 -10.36 -11.94 -20.16
C LEU A 242 -9.71 -12.62 -18.95
N TYR A 243 -10.47 -12.87 -17.90
CA TYR A 243 -9.99 -13.57 -16.71
C TYR A 243 -9.65 -15.03 -17.00
N ALA A 244 -10.46 -15.74 -17.77
CA ALA A 244 -10.18 -17.12 -18.18
C ALA A 244 -8.86 -17.24 -18.96
N HIS A 245 -8.63 -16.37 -19.93
CA HIS A 245 -7.37 -16.32 -20.66
C HIS A 245 -6.17 -16.00 -19.78
N TYR A 246 -6.31 -15.06 -18.86
CA TYR A 246 -5.24 -14.73 -17.89
C TYR A 246 -4.90 -15.93 -17.01
N GLN A 247 -5.90 -16.64 -16.49
CA GLN A 247 -5.69 -17.82 -15.64
C GLN A 247 -5.02 -18.96 -16.39
N THR A 248 -5.42 -19.19 -17.65
CA THR A 248 -4.76 -20.18 -18.53
C THR A 248 -3.29 -19.82 -18.77
N LEU A 249 -2.99 -18.55 -19.05
CA LEU A 249 -1.61 -18.08 -19.23
C LEU A 249 -0.75 -18.27 -17.98
N LEU A 250 -1.32 -18.06 -16.78
CA LEU A 250 -0.64 -18.34 -15.53
C LEU A 250 -0.28 -19.81 -15.39
N GLN A 251 -1.26 -20.69 -15.62
CA GLN A 251 -1.09 -22.14 -15.52
C GLN A 251 -0.06 -22.66 -16.53
N ASP A 252 -0.15 -22.22 -17.80
CA ASP A 252 0.77 -22.61 -18.87
C ASP A 252 2.24 -22.25 -18.55
N GLN A 253 2.47 -21.17 -17.80
CA GLN A 253 3.80 -20.68 -17.47
C GLN A 253 4.26 -21.05 -16.05
N GLY A 254 3.49 -21.81 -15.29
CA GLY A 254 3.81 -22.15 -13.90
C GLY A 254 3.89 -20.90 -13.00
N LEU A 255 3.08 -19.87 -13.25
CA LEU A 255 3.09 -18.60 -12.51
C LEU A 255 1.90 -18.53 -11.55
N ILE A 256 2.08 -17.81 -10.44
CA ILE A 256 1.03 -17.48 -9.46
C ILE A 256 1.08 -16.00 -9.12
N ASP A 257 -0.07 -15.41 -8.82
CA ASP A 257 -0.17 -14.07 -8.21
C ASP A 257 -0.47 -14.16 -6.70
N TYR A 258 -0.63 -13.00 -6.07
CA TYR A 258 -0.86 -12.96 -4.62
C TYR A 258 -2.19 -13.59 -4.19
N ASP A 259 -3.25 -13.45 -4.99
CA ASP A 259 -4.55 -14.05 -4.67
C ASP A 259 -4.51 -15.56 -4.87
N ASP A 260 -3.73 -16.07 -5.84
CA ASP A 260 -3.52 -17.51 -6.05
C ASP A 260 -2.88 -18.20 -4.83
N MET A 261 -2.04 -17.49 -4.06
CA MET A 261 -1.49 -18.05 -2.81
C MET A 261 -2.60 -18.37 -1.80
N ILE A 262 -3.60 -17.47 -1.71
CA ILE A 262 -4.71 -17.64 -0.76
C ILE A 262 -5.67 -18.73 -1.25
N LEU A 263 -5.97 -18.74 -2.55
CA LEU A 263 -6.76 -19.80 -3.17
C LEU A 263 -6.13 -21.18 -2.98
N ALA A 264 -4.82 -21.30 -3.17
CA ALA A 264 -4.09 -22.54 -2.97
C ALA A 264 -4.04 -22.98 -1.50
N ALA A 265 -3.93 -22.02 -0.56
CA ALA A 265 -4.03 -22.32 0.85
C ALA A 265 -5.44 -22.83 1.22
N LEU A 266 -6.50 -22.19 0.71
CA LEU A 266 -7.88 -22.63 0.91
C LEU A 266 -8.10 -24.01 0.30
N LYS A 267 -7.61 -24.28 -0.94
CA LYS A 267 -7.66 -25.58 -1.57
C LYS A 267 -6.96 -26.66 -0.71
N THR A 268 -5.82 -26.35 -0.12
CA THR A 268 -5.13 -27.24 0.81
C THR A 268 -5.99 -27.56 2.03
N LEU A 269 -6.74 -26.56 2.56
CA LEU A 269 -7.63 -26.72 3.70
C LEU A 269 -9.01 -27.32 3.37
N GLU A 270 -9.30 -27.64 2.11
CA GLU A 270 -10.44 -28.47 1.71
C GLU A 270 -10.23 -29.94 2.08
N ASP A 271 -8.96 -30.41 2.11
CA ASP A 271 -8.63 -31.74 2.65
C ASP A 271 -8.89 -31.77 4.17
N PRO A 272 -9.78 -32.64 4.66
CA PRO A 272 -10.14 -32.67 6.08
C PRO A 272 -8.97 -32.96 7.01
N THR A 273 -8.02 -33.79 6.59
CA THR A 273 -6.84 -34.18 7.38
C THR A 273 -5.86 -33.01 7.52
N LEU A 274 -5.62 -32.30 6.42
CA LEU A 274 -4.75 -31.13 6.42
C LEU A 274 -5.39 -29.94 7.18
N LYS A 275 -6.70 -29.77 7.02
CA LYS A 275 -7.48 -28.79 7.79
C LYS A 275 -7.34 -29.04 9.28
N GLU A 276 -7.58 -30.26 9.75
CA GLU A 276 -7.45 -30.65 11.16
C GLU A 276 -6.01 -30.44 11.66
N LEU A 277 -5.01 -30.80 10.85
CA LEU A 277 -3.59 -30.59 11.19
C LEU A 277 -3.28 -29.11 11.45
N TRP A 278 -3.77 -28.21 10.60
CA TRP A 278 -3.54 -26.78 10.75
C TRP A 278 -4.35 -26.18 11.91
N GLN A 279 -5.62 -26.53 12.05
CA GLN A 279 -6.49 -26.09 13.14
C GLN A 279 -5.99 -26.56 14.51
N THR A 280 -5.36 -27.75 14.59
CA THR A 280 -4.74 -28.22 15.84
C THR A 280 -3.55 -27.35 16.27
N LYS A 281 -2.81 -26.78 15.30
CA LYS A 281 -1.67 -25.89 15.58
C LYS A 281 -2.09 -24.45 15.91
N VAL A 282 -3.22 -24.00 15.39
CA VAL A 282 -3.73 -22.64 15.55
C VAL A 282 -4.77 -22.63 16.65
N PHE A 283 -4.47 -21.99 17.78
CA PHE A 283 -5.45 -21.79 18.84
C PHE A 283 -6.43 -20.67 18.51
N ALA A 284 -5.89 -19.54 18.04
CA ALA A 284 -6.66 -18.36 17.70
C ALA A 284 -5.91 -17.53 16.66
N ILE A 285 -6.65 -16.71 15.93
CA ILE A 285 -6.09 -15.72 15.02
C ILE A 285 -6.45 -14.32 15.50
N PHE A 286 -5.44 -13.46 15.60
CA PHE A 286 -5.59 -12.03 15.86
C PHE A 286 -5.18 -11.27 14.59
N GLU A 287 -6.13 -10.60 13.95
CA GLU A 287 -5.94 -9.84 12.72
C GLU A 287 -5.85 -8.34 13.03
N ASP A 288 -4.76 -7.68 12.60
CA ASP A 288 -4.58 -6.22 12.63
C ASP A 288 -4.97 -5.61 11.28
N GLU A 289 -5.45 -4.37 11.29
CA GLU A 289 -5.93 -3.63 10.12
C GLU A 289 -7.02 -4.38 9.33
N ALA A 290 -7.95 -5.02 10.05
CA ALA A 290 -8.98 -5.90 9.49
C ALA A 290 -9.89 -5.22 8.43
N GLN A 291 -9.97 -3.89 8.40
CA GLN A 291 -10.72 -3.14 7.39
C GLN A 291 -10.08 -3.20 5.99
N ASP A 292 -8.84 -3.64 5.88
CA ASP A 292 -8.13 -3.77 4.59
C ASP A 292 -8.19 -5.20 4.02
N SER A 293 -8.82 -6.14 4.73
CA SER A 293 -8.91 -7.55 4.28
C SER A 293 -10.05 -7.79 3.29
N SER A 294 -9.74 -8.60 2.27
CA SER A 294 -10.72 -9.06 1.29
C SER A 294 -11.59 -10.22 1.84
N PRO A 295 -12.73 -10.53 1.19
CA PRO A 295 -13.55 -11.69 1.53
C PRO A 295 -12.78 -13.00 1.53
N LEU A 296 -11.95 -13.24 0.51
CA LEU A 296 -11.14 -14.44 0.38
C LEU A 296 -10.15 -14.59 1.56
N GLN A 297 -9.53 -13.48 1.96
CA GLN A 297 -8.63 -13.41 3.10
C GLN A 297 -9.36 -13.71 4.41
N THR A 298 -10.53 -13.11 4.61
CA THR A 298 -11.39 -13.38 5.77
C THR A 298 -11.79 -14.84 5.84
N LYS A 299 -12.13 -15.47 4.70
CA LYS A 299 -12.47 -16.91 4.61
C LYS A 299 -11.31 -17.79 5.08
N LEU A 300 -10.07 -17.50 4.64
CA LEU A 300 -8.88 -18.23 5.07
C LEU A 300 -8.69 -18.15 6.59
N LEU A 301 -8.76 -16.96 7.16
CA LEU A 301 -8.59 -16.75 8.60
C LEU A 301 -9.70 -17.45 9.40
N THR A 302 -10.94 -17.39 8.93
CA THR A 302 -12.08 -18.03 9.58
C THR A 302 -11.93 -19.56 9.60
N VAL A 303 -11.50 -20.16 8.47
CA VAL A 303 -11.26 -21.61 8.38
C VAL A 303 -10.16 -22.04 9.34
N LEU A 304 -9.05 -21.30 9.40
CA LEU A 304 -7.93 -21.63 10.28
C LEU A 304 -8.22 -21.46 11.78
N ALA A 305 -9.08 -20.49 12.12
CA ALA A 305 -9.45 -20.21 13.51
C ALA A 305 -10.50 -21.18 14.09
N GLY A 306 -10.99 -22.11 13.27
CA GLY A 306 -11.95 -23.14 13.71
C GLY A 306 -11.33 -24.15 14.68
N ASP A 307 -12.16 -24.76 15.52
CA ASP A 307 -11.77 -25.83 16.45
C ASP A 307 -12.09 -27.21 15.84
N PRO A 308 -11.08 -28.05 15.56
CA PRO A 308 -11.34 -29.39 15.00
C PRO A 308 -12.10 -30.34 15.94
N GLN A 309 -12.02 -30.11 17.24
CA GLN A 309 -12.75 -30.93 18.24
C GLN A 309 -14.21 -30.48 18.35
N HIS A 310 -14.51 -29.22 18.01
CA HIS A 310 -15.87 -28.67 18.08
C HIS A 310 -16.18 -27.93 16.75
N PRO A 311 -16.45 -28.69 15.65
CA PRO A 311 -16.60 -28.09 14.30
C PRO A 311 -17.74 -27.08 14.19
N ASN A 312 -18.72 -27.13 15.08
CA ASN A 312 -19.86 -26.21 15.14
C ASN A 312 -19.63 -25.02 16.09
N ALA A 313 -18.48 -24.94 16.78
CA ALA A 313 -18.15 -23.80 17.60
C ALA A 313 -17.74 -22.60 16.72
N GLU A 314 -18.04 -21.40 17.22
CA GLU A 314 -17.59 -20.19 16.58
C GLU A 314 -16.04 -20.12 16.56
N PRO A 315 -15.44 -19.62 15.45
CA PRO A 315 -13.98 -19.56 15.31
C PRO A 315 -13.35 -18.61 16.33
N ASN A 316 -12.18 -18.96 16.84
CA ASN A 316 -11.38 -18.11 17.71
C ASN A 316 -10.68 -17.00 16.89
N LEU A 317 -11.46 -16.03 16.41
CA LEU A 317 -11.03 -14.98 15.51
C LEU A 317 -11.27 -13.61 16.13
N VAL A 318 -10.16 -12.90 16.43
CA VAL A 318 -10.17 -11.51 16.89
C VAL A 318 -9.77 -10.62 15.74
N ARG A 319 -10.64 -9.70 15.36
CA ARG A 319 -10.39 -8.75 14.27
C ARG A 319 -10.35 -7.33 14.81
N VAL A 320 -9.20 -6.67 14.66
CA VAL A 320 -8.94 -5.30 15.13
C VAL A 320 -8.78 -4.39 13.93
N GLY A 321 -9.52 -3.30 13.88
CA GLY A 321 -9.45 -2.39 12.74
C GLY A 321 -10.16 -1.08 12.96
N ASP A 322 -10.01 -0.18 11.99
CA ASP A 322 -10.74 1.09 11.91
C ASP A 322 -11.48 1.17 10.56
N PRO A 323 -12.80 0.97 10.52
CA PRO A 323 -13.57 1.04 9.27
C PRO A 323 -13.40 2.37 8.52
N ASN A 324 -13.10 3.44 9.27
CA ASN A 324 -12.96 4.80 8.75
C ASN A 324 -11.58 5.04 8.11
N GLN A 325 -10.62 4.14 8.28
CA GLN A 325 -9.29 4.17 7.65
C GLN A 325 -9.14 3.22 6.45
N ALA A 326 -10.22 2.65 5.92
CA ALA A 326 -10.20 1.86 4.68
C ALA A 326 -10.07 2.79 3.46
N ILE A 327 -8.84 2.99 2.98
CA ILE A 327 -8.48 3.90 1.88
C ILE A 327 -7.86 3.20 0.68
N ASN A 328 -7.82 1.88 0.69
CA ASN A 328 -7.16 1.09 -0.35
C ASN A 328 -8.15 0.47 -1.34
N SER A 329 -9.45 0.71 -1.20
CA SER A 329 -10.49 0.05 -1.99
C SER A 329 -10.47 0.36 -3.50
N THR A 330 -9.80 1.43 -3.92
CA THR A 330 -9.51 1.71 -5.33
C THR A 330 -8.36 0.86 -5.89
N PHE A 331 -7.41 0.47 -5.04
CA PHE A 331 -6.18 -0.25 -5.44
C PHE A 331 -6.21 -1.73 -5.09
N THR A 332 -7.00 -2.08 -4.10
CA THR A 332 -7.19 -3.47 -3.63
C THR A 332 -8.69 -3.74 -3.52
N PRO A 333 -9.11 -5.01 -3.59
CA PRO A 333 -10.50 -5.40 -3.39
C PRO A 333 -11.00 -5.28 -1.94
N ALA A 334 -10.20 -4.67 -1.06
CA ALA A 334 -10.60 -4.38 0.30
C ALA A 334 -11.83 -3.45 0.31
N ASP A 335 -12.86 -3.82 1.04
CA ASP A 335 -14.06 -3.00 1.20
C ASP A 335 -14.43 -2.94 2.69
N PRO A 336 -14.58 -1.74 3.27
CA PRO A 336 -14.95 -1.58 4.67
C PRO A 336 -16.28 -2.24 5.05
N VAL A 337 -17.12 -2.56 4.06
CA VAL A 337 -18.40 -3.23 4.26
C VAL A 337 -18.23 -4.57 4.98
N PHE A 338 -17.21 -5.37 4.62
CA PHE A 338 -17.00 -6.69 5.22
C PHE A 338 -16.59 -6.62 6.70
N PHE A 339 -15.73 -5.67 7.05
CA PHE A 339 -15.37 -5.47 8.45
C PHE A 339 -16.52 -4.86 9.26
N ASN A 340 -17.32 -3.95 8.64
CA ASN A 340 -18.52 -3.43 9.28
C ASN A 340 -19.57 -4.53 9.56
N GLN A 341 -19.82 -5.45 8.61
CA GLN A 341 -20.71 -6.59 8.80
C GLN A 341 -20.22 -7.49 9.95
N PHE A 342 -18.92 -7.75 10.03
CA PHE A 342 -18.35 -8.49 11.16
C PHE A 342 -18.53 -7.74 12.49
N CYS A 343 -18.35 -6.42 12.51
CA CYS A 343 -18.63 -5.60 13.69
C CYS A 343 -20.11 -5.68 14.10
N ASP A 344 -21.03 -5.60 13.14
CA ASP A 344 -22.47 -5.65 13.39
C ASP A 344 -22.88 -7.04 13.91
N TYR A 345 -22.37 -8.12 13.31
CA TYR A 345 -22.54 -9.48 13.81
C TYR A 345 -22.03 -9.63 15.27
N CYS A 346 -20.82 -9.14 15.56
CA CYS A 346 -20.27 -9.17 16.90
C CYS A 346 -21.08 -8.29 17.88
N GLN A 347 -21.63 -7.18 17.43
CA GLN A 347 -22.47 -6.29 18.25
C GLN A 347 -23.76 -7.00 18.69
N GLU A 348 -24.43 -7.69 17.78
CA GLU A 348 -25.64 -8.45 18.05
C GLU A 348 -25.39 -9.57 19.08
N ASN A 349 -24.19 -10.14 19.09
CA ASN A 349 -23.78 -11.19 20.00
C ASN A 349 -23.04 -10.69 21.26
N GLY A 350 -23.00 -9.37 21.51
CA GLY A 350 -22.30 -8.79 22.67
C GLY A 350 -20.77 -8.95 22.63
N ARG A 351 -20.18 -9.08 21.44
CA ARG A 351 -18.75 -9.33 21.18
C ARG A 351 -18.08 -8.20 20.36
N LEU A 352 -18.65 -7.00 20.38
CA LEU A 352 -18.03 -5.79 19.83
C LEU A 352 -17.42 -4.97 20.94
N ALA A 353 -16.14 -4.63 20.79
CA ALA A 353 -15.47 -3.64 21.62
C ALA A 353 -15.13 -2.40 20.81
N SER A 354 -15.23 -1.21 21.44
CA SER A 354 -14.86 0.07 20.83
C SER A 354 -13.71 0.70 21.61
N ILE A 355 -12.66 1.12 20.89
CA ILE A 355 -11.56 1.91 21.46
C ILE A 355 -11.67 3.33 20.91
N GLU A 356 -12.30 4.22 21.67
CA GLU A 356 -12.62 5.59 21.27
C GLU A 356 -11.62 6.62 21.80
N GLN A 357 -10.92 6.31 22.89
CA GLN A 357 -9.91 7.18 23.46
C GLN A 357 -8.60 7.09 22.71
N ALA A 358 -8.09 8.24 22.26
CA ALA A 358 -6.85 8.35 21.50
C ALA A 358 -5.90 9.36 22.13
N GLY A 359 -4.67 8.95 22.39
CA GLY A 359 -3.62 9.81 22.97
C GLY A 359 -2.68 10.44 21.94
N ARG A 360 -2.98 10.34 20.62
CA ARG A 360 -2.08 10.83 19.57
C ARG A 360 -2.14 12.34 19.38
N SER A 361 -3.34 12.89 19.19
CA SER A 361 -3.56 14.24 18.70
C SER A 361 -4.08 15.17 19.80
N CYS A 362 -3.88 16.46 19.63
CA CYS A 362 -4.54 17.47 20.47
C CYS A 362 -6.06 17.53 20.19
N ALA A 363 -6.83 18.08 21.13
CA ALA A 363 -8.30 18.11 21.09
C ALA A 363 -8.87 18.74 19.81
N ASN A 364 -8.32 19.88 19.36
CA ASN A 364 -8.81 20.62 18.19
C ASN A 364 -8.74 19.77 16.90
N ILE A 365 -7.69 18.95 16.77
CA ILE A 365 -7.55 18.05 15.62
C ILE A 365 -8.59 16.93 15.67
N MET A 366 -8.84 16.35 16.86
CA MET A 366 -9.87 15.31 17.03
C MET A 366 -11.26 15.85 16.73
N GLU A 367 -11.61 17.03 17.24
CA GLU A 367 -12.90 17.68 16.98
C GLU A 367 -13.11 17.92 15.47
N SER A 368 -12.09 18.42 14.77
CA SER A 368 -12.14 18.64 13.33
C SER A 368 -12.31 17.31 12.55
N ALA A 369 -11.63 16.25 12.99
CA ALA A 369 -11.78 14.92 12.38
C ALA A 369 -13.19 14.34 12.61
N ASN A 370 -13.73 14.48 13.83
CA ASN A 370 -15.10 14.07 14.19
C ASN A 370 -16.14 14.86 13.38
N PHE A 371 -15.93 16.17 13.22
CA PHE A 371 -16.78 17.02 12.38
C PHE A 371 -16.77 16.52 10.94
N MET A 372 -15.59 16.27 10.36
CA MET A 372 -15.43 15.77 8.99
C MET A 372 -16.20 14.46 8.75
N LEU A 373 -16.10 13.52 9.68
CA LEU A 373 -16.81 12.24 9.63
C LEU A 373 -18.35 12.43 9.60
N ARG A 374 -18.89 13.23 10.49
CA ARG A 374 -20.32 13.50 10.56
C ARG A 374 -20.80 14.28 9.33
N TRP A 375 -20.03 15.28 8.90
CA TRP A 375 -20.35 16.10 7.74
C TRP A 375 -20.39 15.25 6.47
N ALA A 376 -19.43 14.37 6.25
CA ALA A 376 -19.39 13.49 5.08
C ALA A 376 -20.60 12.55 5.04
N ASN A 377 -20.98 11.92 6.16
CA ASN A 377 -22.15 11.05 6.23
C ASN A 377 -23.48 11.78 5.96
N LYS A 378 -23.53 13.08 6.25
CA LYS A 378 -24.71 13.92 5.96
C LYS A 378 -24.82 14.30 4.48
N ASN A 379 -23.66 14.44 3.80
CA ASN A 379 -23.57 14.99 2.45
C ASN A 379 -23.35 13.94 1.36
N LEU A 380 -23.16 12.67 1.72
CA LEU A 380 -23.06 11.57 0.78
C LEU A 380 -24.37 10.76 0.72
N PRO A 381 -24.74 10.20 -0.46
CA PRO A 381 -25.96 9.39 -0.63
C PRO A 381 -25.96 8.10 0.21
N ARG A 382 -24.78 7.54 0.47
CA ARG A 382 -24.57 6.39 1.37
C ARG A 382 -23.62 6.79 2.50
N LYS A 383 -23.82 6.23 3.69
CA LYS A 383 -22.90 6.43 4.81
C LYS A 383 -21.51 5.95 4.42
N ALA A 384 -20.54 6.90 4.43
CA ALA A 384 -19.15 6.61 4.11
C ALA A 384 -18.37 6.14 5.31
N PHE A 385 -18.82 6.49 6.53
CA PHE A 385 -18.14 6.26 7.78
C PHE A 385 -19.04 5.56 8.79
N ARG A 386 -18.47 4.69 9.59
CA ARG A 386 -19.06 4.27 10.86
C ARG A 386 -18.95 5.44 11.85
N ILE A 387 -20.06 5.82 12.49
CA ILE A 387 -20.02 6.93 13.46
C ILE A 387 -19.35 6.41 14.72
N GLN A 388 -18.12 6.86 14.93
CA GLN A 388 -17.30 6.59 16.09
C GLN A 388 -16.38 7.80 16.33
N ASP A 389 -16.62 8.52 17.40
CA ASP A 389 -15.88 9.74 17.70
C ASP A 389 -14.51 9.43 18.30
N ILE A 390 -13.52 10.25 17.96
CA ILE A 390 -12.21 10.24 18.61
C ILE A 390 -12.34 11.08 19.88
N LEU A 391 -12.11 10.46 21.02
CA LEU A 391 -12.16 11.12 22.32
C LEU A 391 -10.75 11.30 22.90
N PRO A 392 -10.46 12.41 23.60
CA PRO A 392 -9.21 12.55 24.33
C PRO A 392 -9.14 11.52 25.46
N VAL A 393 -7.93 11.24 25.94
CA VAL A 393 -7.74 10.39 27.12
C VAL A 393 -8.29 11.08 28.36
N GLY A 394 -8.94 10.32 29.23
CA GLY A 394 -9.49 10.85 30.48
C GLY A 394 -8.47 10.87 31.62
N GLU A 395 -8.80 11.55 32.71
CA GLU A 395 -7.94 11.65 33.92
C GLU A 395 -7.59 10.26 34.52
N ASN A 396 -8.45 9.27 34.35
CA ASN A 396 -8.25 7.90 34.83
C ASN A 396 -7.56 6.98 33.80
N ASP A 397 -7.05 7.53 32.69
CA ASP A 397 -6.28 6.77 31.70
C ASP A 397 -4.90 6.41 32.31
N PRO A 398 -4.33 5.24 31.99
CA PRO A 398 -2.96 4.89 32.41
C PRO A 398 -1.91 5.93 31.96
N GLN A 399 -2.23 6.72 30.94
CA GLN A 399 -1.42 7.82 30.42
C GLN A 399 -2.28 9.10 30.29
N PRO A 400 -2.68 9.75 31.38
CA PRO A 400 -3.64 10.85 31.34
C PRO A 400 -3.14 12.09 30.57
N ASN A 401 -1.82 12.24 30.40
CA ASN A 401 -1.17 13.34 29.67
C ASN A 401 -0.72 12.91 28.26
N ALA A 402 -1.34 11.89 27.66
CA ALA A 402 -0.92 11.39 26.36
C ALA A 402 -1.26 12.37 25.21
N ASN A 403 -2.31 13.17 25.33
CA ASN A 403 -2.65 14.15 24.30
C ASN A 403 -1.70 15.36 24.40
N PRO A 404 -1.01 15.71 23.31
CA PRO A 404 -0.07 16.82 23.30
C PRO A 404 -0.79 18.17 23.28
N ASP A 405 -0.10 19.21 23.74
CA ASP A 405 -0.54 20.60 23.56
C ASP A 405 -0.45 20.99 22.07
N PRO A 406 -1.37 21.82 21.57
CA PRO A 406 -1.34 22.27 20.19
C PRO A 406 -0.17 23.23 19.91
N ILE A 407 0.34 23.22 18.68
CA ILE A 407 1.19 24.28 18.13
C ILE A 407 0.25 25.31 17.50
N GLY A 408 0.40 26.59 17.88
CA GLY A 408 -0.50 27.67 17.46
C GLY A 408 -1.96 27.34 17.82
N GLU A 409 -2.87 27.39 16.86
CA GLU A 409 -4.30 27.09 17.07
C GLU A 409 -4.62 25.57 16.98
N GLY A 410 -3.63 24.72 16.70
CA GLY A 410 -3.80 23.30 16.49
C GLY A 410 -4.40 22.94 15.12
N VAL A 411 -5.40 23.69 14.65
CA VAL A 411 -5.99 23.56 13.31
C VAL A 411 -6.06 24.92 12.63
N GLU A 412 -5.40 25.04 11.50
CA GLU A 412 -5.26 26.31 10.77
C GLU A 412 -5.68 26.17 9.30
N PHE A 413 -6.25 27.25 8.73
CA PHE A 413 -6.75 27.29 7.35
C PHE A 413 -6.18 28.45 6.56
N ALA A 414 -5.72 28.20 5.33
CA ALA A 414 -5.27 29.23 4.41
C ALA A 414 -6.03 29.16 3.08
N ARG A 415 -6.29 30.33 2.47
CA ARG A 415 -6.89 30.44 1.14
C ARG A 415 -6.14 31.47 0.28
N PRO A 416 -4.94 31.12 -0.17
CA PRO A 416 -4.09 31.98 -0.99
C PRO A 416 -4.69 32.28 -2.37
N LYS A 417 -4.08 33.28 -3.07
CA LYS A 417 -4.55 33.68 -4.41
C LYS A 417 -4.34 32.58 -5.48
N ASP A 418 -3.20 31.90 -5.42
CA ASP A 418 -2.78 30.86 -6.36
C ASP A 418 -1.92 29.80 -5.67
N THR A 419 -1.59 28.72 -6.38
CA THR A 419 -0.80 27.60 -5.84
C THR A 419 0.65 27.99 -5.52
N PHE A 420 1.22 29.03 -6.12
CA PHE A 420 2.57 29.51 -5.75
C PHE A 420 2.52 30.21 -4.38
N ALA A 421 1.57 31.12 -4.22
CA ALA A 421 1.33 31.77 -2.90
C ALA A 421 0.93 30.74 -1.82
N GLU A 422 0.30 29.64 -2.22
CA GLU A 422 -0.02 28.52 -1.31
C GLU A 422 1.24 27.84 -0.79
N VAL A 423 2.22 27.57 -1.66
CA VAL A 423 3.51 26.98 -1.25
C VAL A 423 4.31 27.98 -0.41
N GLN A 424 4.31 29.27 -0.75
CA GLN A 424 4.98 30.32 0.04
C GLN A 424 4.40 30.38 1.48
N ALA A 425 3.07 30.40 1.61
CA ALA A 425 2.40 30.42 2.91
C ALA A 425 2.68 29.13 3.73
N LEU A 426 2.68 27.96 3.06
CA LEU A 426 3.05 26.69 3.66
C LEU A 426 4.49 26.72 4.18
N ALA A 427 5.43 27.14 3.35
CA ALA A 427 6.86 27.18 3.68
C ALA A 427 7.12 28.09 4.89
N GLN A 428 6.51 29.30 4.91
CA GLN A 428 6.62 30.21 6.03
C GLN A 428 6.06 29.54 7.32
N ARG A 429 4.88 28.92 7.25
CA ARG A 429 4.28 28.29 8.43
C ARG A 429 5.07 27.07 8.92
N VAL A 430 5.74 26.34 8.00
CA VAL A 430 6.70 25.30 8.36
C VAL A 430 7.85 25.90 9.18
N VAL A 431 8.48 26.97 8.67
CA VAL A 431 9.59 27.65 9.37
C VAL A 431 9.13 28.10 10.75
N ASP A 432 7.98 28.76 10.84
CA ASP A 432 7.43 29.24 12.11
C ASP A 432 7.25 28.11 13.13
N ALA A 433 6.76 26.92 12.67
CA ALA A 433 6.59 25.76 13.53
C ALA A 433 7.93 25.18 14.03
N PHE A 434 8.96 25.17 13.17
CA PHE A 434 10.29 24.71 13.57
C PHE A 434 11.05 25.75 14.42
N ASP A 435 10.69 27.01 14.33
CA ASP A 435 11.24 28.06 15.22
C ASP A 435 10.64 27.97 16.62
N GLU A 436 9.38 27.52 16.77
CA GLU A 436 8.76 27.20 18.06
C GLU A 436 9.42 25.97 18.74
N ASP A 437 9.67 24.91 17.98
CA ASP A 437 10.33 23.69 18.47
C ASP A 437 11.12 23.00 17.33
N ARG A 438 12.45 23.04 17.40
CA ARG A 438 13.36 22.45 16.40
C ARG A 438 13.31 20.92 16.34
N ASN A 439 12.76 20.28 17.34
CA ASN A 439 12.72 18.82 17.43
C ASN A 439 11.41 18.21 16.91
N ILE A 440 10.51 19.00 16.33
CA ILE A 440 9.28 18.46 15.76
C ILE A 440 9.55 17.67 14.48
N SER A 441 8.68 16.71 14.22
CA SER A 441 8.54 16.04 12.93
C SER A 441 7.43 16.71 12.12
N ALA A 442 7.66 16.96 10.83
CA ALA A 442 6.67 17.59 9.95
C ALA A 442 6.47 16.82 8.65
N ALA A 443 5.23 16.85 8.14
CA ALA A 443 4.93 16.27 6.83
C ALA A 443 4.01 17.15 6.00
N VAL A 444 4.27 17.20 4.68
CA VAL A 444 3.33 17.68 3.68
C VAL A 444 2.72 16.48 2.98
N LEU A 445 1.42 16.31 3.14
CA LEU A 445 0.68 15.20 2.57
C LEU A 445 -0.13 15.69 1.37
N VAL A 446 0.24 15.21 0.18
CA VAL A 446 -0.40 15.58 -1.10
C VAL A 446 -1.27 14.46 -1.64
N ARG A 447 -2.27 14.79 -2.47
CA ARG A 447 -3.12 13.78 -3.11
C ARG A 447 -2.39 13.03 -4.22
N GLU A 448 -1.59 13.74 -5.02
CA GLU A 448 -0.87 13.21 -6.17
C GLU A 448 0.64 13.43 -6.07
N SER A 449 1.45 12.49 -6.54
CA SER A 449 2.91 12.60 -6.53
C SER A 449 3.43 13.80 -7.34
N ARG A 450 2.68 14.25 -8.37
CA ARG A 450 3.03 15.45 -9.15
C ARG A 450 2.95 16.73 -8.33
N GLN A 451 2.04 16.81 -7.37
CA GLN A 451 1.94 17.94 -6.44
C GLN A 451 3.16 17.99 -5.51
N GLY A 452 3.62 16.82 -5.01
CA GLY A 452 4.83 16.74 -4.20
C GLY A 452 6.07 17.22 -4.98
N LYS A 453 6.17 16.84 -6.26
CA LYS A 453 7.23 17.31 -7.15
C LYS A 453 7.18 18.84 -7.33
N PHE A 454 6.02 19.40 -7.63
CA PHE A 454 5.81 20.84 -7.77
C PHE A 454 6.18 21.59 -6.47
N LEU A 455 5.70 21.11 -5.31
CA LEU A 455 6.01 21.68 -4.02
C LEU A 455 7.53 21.74 -3.79
N ARG A 456 8.22 20.66 -4.05
CA ARG A 456 9.67 20.57 -3.88
C ARG A 456 10.43 21.53 -4.80
N GLU A 457 10.05 21.60 -6.08
CA GLU A 457 10.66 22.50 -7.05
C GLU A 457 10.56 23.98 -6.61
N ILE A 458 9.47 24.36 -5.95
CA ILE A 458 9.31 25.72 -5.39
C ILE A 458 10.13 25.91 -4.11
N LEU A 459 10.16 24.92 -3.21
CA LEU A 459 10.94 24.99 -1.96
C LEU A 459 12.46 25.08 -2.23
N GLU A 460 12.93 24.48 -3.32
CA GLU A 460 14.35 24.50 -3.75
C GLU A 460 14.71 25.76 -4.58
N ASP A 461 13.73 26.59 -4.95
CA ASP A 461 13.91 27.80 -5.78
C ASP A 461 13.67 29.08 -4.93
N PRO A 462 14.74 29.73 -4.41
CA PRO A 462 14.60 30.92 -3.58
C PRO A 462 13.92 32.11 -4.27
N ASP A 463 14.04 32.23 -5.59
CA ASP A 463 13.44 33.34 -6.34
C ASP A 463 11.91 33.18 -6.42
N ARG A 464 11.42 31.96 -6.57
CA ARG A 464 9.98 31.65 -6.58
C ARG A 464 9.39 31.62 -5.17
N LEU A 465 10.14 31.11 -4.20
CA LEU A 465 9.69 31.03 -2.82
C LEU A 465 9.70 32.38 -2.12
N GLY A 466 10.63 33.26 -2.49
CA GLY A 466 10.84 34.58 -1.86
C GLY A 466 11.85 34.58 -0.71
N PHE A 467 12.37 33.42 -0.31
CA PHE A 467 13.45 33.25 0.67
C PHE A 467 14.19 31.92 0.44
N ASN A 468 15.38 31.78 1.02
CA ASN A 468 16.16 30.54 0.93
C ASN A 468 15.72 29.54 1.99
N PHE A 469 14.96 28.51 1.60
CA PHE A 469 14.48 27.47 2.53
C PHE A 469 15.63 26.61 3.07
N GLU A 470 16.67 26.30 2.25
CA GLU A 470 17.83 25.52 2.69
C GLU A 470 18.56 26.21 3.85
N ALA A 471 18.63 27.55 3.86
CA ALA A 471 19.26 28.31 4.93
C ALA A 471 18.56 28.16 6.29
N THR A 472 17.33 27.67 6.35
CA THR A 472 16.61 27.40 7.61
C THR A 472 17.14 26.18 8.35
N GLY A 473 17.92 25.32 7.68
CA GLY A 473 18.46 24.08 8.23
C GLY A 473 17.42 22.94 8.37
N ILE A 474 16.22 23.10 7.79
CA ILE A 474 15.18 22.06 7.78
C ILE A 474 15.47 21.11 6.63
N GLU A 475 15.67 19.81 6.92
CA GLU A 475 15.91 18.79 5.90
C GLU A 475 14.62 18.45 5.15
N ILE A 476 14.63 18.53 3.81
CA ILE A 476 13.51 18.10 2.95
C ILE A 476 13.69 16.63 2.57
N TYR A 477 12.73 15.80 2.93
CA TYR A 477 12.67 14.38 2.58
C TYR A 477 11.49 14.07 1.65
N ASP A 478 11.73 14.01 0.34
CA ASP A 478 10.70 13.66 -0.65
C ASP A 478 10.69 12.15 -0.93
N VAL A 479 9.69 11.46 -0.39
CA VAL A 479 9.48 10.02 -0.59
C VAL A 479 9.21 9.69 -2.06
N GLY A 480 8.49 10.55 -2.78
CA GLY A 480 8.19 10.34 -4.20
C GLY A 480 9.42 10.44 -5.11
N GLN A 481 10.43 11.19 -4.73
CA GLN A 481 11.68 11.28 -5.47
C GLN A 481 12.58 10.07 -5.21
N ARG A 482 12.67 9.61 -3.96
CA ARG A 482 13.47 8.43 -3.61
C ARG A 482 12.88 7.16 -4.20
N ASP A 483 11.56 7.01 -4.27
CA ASP A 483 10.92 5.89 -4.96
C ASP A 483 11.19 5.86 -6.48
N ARG A 484 11.32 7.03 -7.11
CA ARG A 484 11.60 7.15 -8.55
C ARG A 484 13.10 7.13 -8.87
N LYS A 485 13.93 7.57 -7.94
CA LYS A 485 15.40 7.60 -8.06
C LYS A 485 16.03 6.51 -7.21
N THR A 486 15.71 5.27 -7.48
CA THR A 486 16.74 4.28 -7.35
C THR A 486 17.76 4.60 -8.44
N HIS A 487 18.75 5.44 -8.09
CA HIS A 487 19.93 5.68 -8.93
C HIS A 487 20.61 4.36 -9.30
N ILE A 488 20.38 3.31 -8.52
CA ILE A 488 20.96 1.96 -8.67
C ILE A 488 20.79 1.38 -10.08
N PRO A 489 19.57 1.25 -10.68
CA PRO A 489 19.47 0.69 -12.01
C PRO A 489 20.18 1.53 -13.06
N ARG A 490 20.23 2.86 -12.87
CA ARG A 490 20.92 3.77 -13.79
C ARG A 490 22.44 3.67 -13.65
N GLU A 491 22.96 3.69 -12.42
CA GLU A 491 24.39 3.51 -12.16
C GLU A 491 24.87 2.15 -12.68
N ILE A 492 24.13 1.09 -12.41
CA ILE A 492 24.42 -0.27 -12.93
C ILE A 492 24.38 -0.27 -14.46
N LEU A 493 23.40 0.39 -15.10
CA LEU A 493 23.32 0.48 -16.56
C LEU A 493 24.54 1.20 -17.14
N GLU A 494 24.91 2.37 -16.60
CA GLU A 494 26.05 3.15 -17.06
C GLU A 494 27.38 2.36 -16.94
N LEU A 495 27.55 1.60 -15.87
CA LEU A 495 28.73 0.74 -15.69
C LEU A 495 28.70 -0.49 -16.59
N LEU A 496 27.57 -1.16 -16.78
CA LEU A 496 27.45 -2.30 -17.70
C LEU A 496 27.64 -1.86 -19.16
N GLN A 497 27.14 -0.69 -19.56
CA GLN A 497 27.41 -0.12 -20.90
C GLN A 497 28.92 0.16 -21.12
N PHE A 498 29.60 0.67 -20.09
CA PHE A 498 31.06 0.81 -20.12
C PHE A 498 31.76 -0.54 -20.25
N ILE A 499 31.35 -1.54 -19.47
CA ILE A 499 31.90 -2.90 -19.52
C ILE A 499 31.66 -3.55 -20.91
N GLU A 500 30.52 -3.29 -21.54
CA GLU A 500 30.22 -3.80 -22.88
C GLU A 500 31.09 -3.11 -23.96
N ARG A 501 31.21 -1.77 -23.89
CA ARG A 501 31.92 -0.96 -24.88
C ARG A 501 32.90 0.00 -24.20
N PRO A 502 34.03 -0.50 -23.68
CA PRO A 502 34.98 0.31 -22.93
C PRO A 502 35.73 1.36 -23.77
N HIS A 503 35.70 1.23 -25.09
CA HIS A 503 36.34 2.18 -26.01
C HIS A 503 35.44 3.34 -26.40
N SER A 504 34.18 3.39 -25.93
CA SER A 504 33.25 4.50 -26.15
C SER A 504 33.57 5.65 -25.21
N PRO A 505 33.88 6.88 -25.77
CA PRO A 505 34.12 8.08 -24.95
C PRO A 505 32.92 8.41 -24.01
N ASP A 506 31.70 8.22 -24.49
CA ASP A 506 30.51 8.55 -23.72
C ASP A 506 30.32 7.55 -22.56
N ASN A 507 30.54 6.25 -22.80
CA ASN A 507 30.37 5.22 -21.78
C ASN A 507 31.43 5.33 -20.68
N ILE A 508 32.69 5.61 -21.03
CA ILE A 508 33.73 5.82 -20.03
C ILE A 508 33.50 7.08 -19.21
N LYS A 509 33.01 8.15 -19.87
CA LYS A 509 32.66 9.39 -19.16
C LYS A 509 31.46 9.18 -18.21
N ALA A 510 30.45 8.38 -18.59
CA ALA A 510 29.33 8.00 -17.74
C ALA A 510 29.81 7.21 -16.53
N ALA A 511 30.63 6.17 -16.73
CA ALA A 511 31.20 5.36 -15.63
C ALA A 511 32.04 6.21 -14.66
N LEU A 512 32.86 7.12 -15.18
CA LEU A 512 33.67 8.02 -14.34
C LEU A 512 32.80 8.98 -13.52
N ARG A 513 31.66 9.45 -14.07
CA ARG A 513 30.67 10.26 -13.31
C ARG A 513 30.08 9.48 -12.15
N VAL A 514 29.75 8.19 -12.34
CA VAL A 514 29.25 7.33 -11.27
C VAL A 514 30.32 7.23 -10.16
N PHE A 515 31.59 7.04 -10.50
CA PHE A 515 32.66 6.96 -9.49
C PHE A 515 32.85 8.29 -8.73
N VAL A 516 32.73 9.44 -9.40
CA VAL A 516 32.80 10.76 -8.75
C VAL A 516 31.60 10.94 -7.81
N SER A 517 30.38 10.64 -8.27
CA SER A 517 29.15 10.78 -7.46
C SER A 517 29.16 9.90 -6.21
N ARG A 518 29.83 8.74 -6.29
CA ARG A 518 30.03 7.83 -5.17
C ARG A 518 31.28 8.11 -4.34
N GLN A 519 31.99 9.20 -4.63
CA GLN A 519 33.22 9.60 -3.93
C GLN A 519 34.35 8.54 -3.99
N LEU A 520 34.28 7.62 -4.94
CA LEU A 520 35.31 6.60 -5.16
C LEU A 520 36.56 7.19 -5.83
N ILE A 521 36.41 8.26 -6.56
CA ILE A 521 37.49 9.07 -7.14
C ILE A 521 37.24 10.54 -6.85
N PRO A 522 38.31 11.35 -6.70
CA PRO A 522 38.17 12.78 -6.52
C PRO A 522 37.55 13.47 -7.74
N THR A 523 36.81 14.57 -7.50
CA THR A 523 36.28 15.41 -8.59
C THR A 523 37.43 15.96 -9.45
N GLN A 524 37.34 15.74 -10.75
CA GLN A 524 38.37 16.15 -11.73
C GLN A 524 37.70 16.36 -13.10
N ASP A 525 38.41 16.99 -14.04
CA ASP A 525 37.95 17.07 -15.44
C ASP A 525 38.02 15.67 -16.07
N LEU A 526 36.87 15.15 -16.44
CA LEU A 526 36.71 13.82 -17.03
C LEU A 526 36.90 13.82 -18.57
N ASN A 527 36.86 14.97 -19.22
CA ASN A 527 36.97 15.06 -20.67
C ASN A 527 38.30 14.53 -21.20
N PRO A 528 39.48 14.91 -20.62
CA PRO A 528 40.77 14.42 -21.09
C PRO A 528 40.89 12.89 -20.94
N LEU A 529 40.25 12.31 -19.91
CA LEU A 529 40.30 10.87 -19.67
C LEU A 529 39.41 10.09 -20.66
N ALA A 530 38.29 10.70 -21.08
CA ALA A 530 37.32 10.09 -21.99
C ALA A 530 37.63 10.29 -23.47
N THR A 531 38.43 11.33 -23.86
CA THR A 531 38.71 11.66 -25.26
C THR A 531 39.46 10.54 -26.01
N ASN A 532 40.41 9.85 -25.32
CA ASN A 532 41.16 8.74 -25.88
C ASN A 532 41.11 7.54 -24.94
N PRO A 533 39.98 6.77 -24.93
CA PRO A 533 39.77 5.67 -24.00
C PRO A 533 40.85 4.59 -24.00
N GLU A 534 41.40 4.27 -25.18
CA GLU A 534 42.46 3.27 -25.33
C GLU A 534 43.73 3.71 -24.63
N LYS A 535 44.18 4.95 -24.80
CA LYS A 535 45.36 5.49 -24.12
C LYS A 535 45.15 5.59 -22.60
N PHE A 536 43.95 5.91 -22.20
CA PHE A 536 43.59 5.97 -20.79
C PHE A 536 43.60 4.59 -20.14
N LEU A 537 42.95 3.58 -20.76
CA LEU A 537 42.84 2.24 -20.22
C LEU A 537 44.12 1.40 -20.37
N TYR A 538 44.78 1.51 -21.53
CA TYR A 538 45.90 0.67 -21.93
C TYR A 538 47.07 1.51 -22.49
N PRO A 539 47.69 2.39 -21.67
CA PRO A 539 48.80 3.21 -22.15
C PRO A 539 49.99 2.35 -22.62
N GLY A 540 50.41 2.63 -23.82
CA GLY A 540 51.61 2.00 -24.41
C GLY A 540 52.90 2.56 -23.82
N PRO A 541 54.06 1.92 -24.11
CA PRO A 541 55.38 2.38 -23.63
C PRO A 541 55.76 3.80 -24.07
N LEU A 542 55.16 4.29 -25.17
CA LEU A 542 55.42 5.60 -25.73
C LEU A 542 54.38 6.64 -25.37
N ASP A 543 53.32 6.28 -24.67
CA ASP A 543 52.28 7.23 -24.23
C ASP A 543 52.79 8.00 -22.99
N THR A 544 52.32 9.25 -22.89
CA THR A 544 52.61 10.10 -21.72
C THR A 544 52.00 9.48 -20.47
N PRO A 545 52.81 9.24 -19.40
CA PRO A 545 52.25 8.64 -18.19
C PRO A 545 51.12 9.49 -17.59
N ILE A 546 50.11 8.81 -17.08
CA ILE A 546 49.01 9.47 -16.34
C ILE A 546 49.62 10.05 -15.07
N SER A 547 49.73 11.37 -14.99
CA SER A 547 50.52 12.07 -13.98
C SER A 547 49.77 12.32 -12.67
N THR A 548 48.44 12.40 -12.70
CA THR A 548 47.68 12.75 -11.50
C THR A 548 47.25 11.51 -10.73
N PRO A 549 47.37 11.50 -9.38
CA PRO A 549 46.87 10.37 -8.54
C PRO A 549 45.39 10.09 -8.76
N ALA A 550 44.59 11.14 -8.99
CA ALA A 550 43.16 11.02 -9.24
C ALA A 550 42.84 10.26 -10.55
N ALA A 551 43.58 10.55 -11.63
CA ALA A 551 43.43 9.84 -12.90
C ALA A 551 43.94 8.39 -12.82
N GLN A 552 45.00 8.13 -12.05
CA GLN A 552 45.49 6.77 -11.78
C GLN A 552 44.46 5.96 -11.03
N GLN A 553 43.78 6.56 -10.04
CA GLN A 553 42.71 5.90 -9.27
C GLN A 553 41.51 5.59 -10.18
N ALA A 554 41.09 6.54 -11.01
CA ALA A 554 40.02 6.35 -11.98
C ALA A 554 40.30 5.17 -12.93
N ARG A 555 41.55 5.10 -13.44
CA ARG A 555 42.00 3.99 -14.30
C ARG A 555 41.95 2.65 -13.59
N ARG A 556 42.36 2.57 -12.32
CA ARG A 556 42.30 1.32 -11.53
C ARG A 556 40.87 0.79 -11.44
N TYR A 557 39.88 1.63 -11.15
CA TYR A 557 38.45 1.23 -11.14
C TYR A 557 38.00 0.74 -12.51
N CYS A 558 38.28 1.48 -13.58
CA CYS A 558 37.92 1.06 -14.93
C CYS A 558 38.56 -0.29 -15.32
N ALA A 559 39.83 -0.49 -15.03
CA ALA A 559 40.55 -1.74 -15.28
C ALA A 559 39.96 -2.91 -14.47
N ALA A 560 39.58 -2.67 -13.20
CA ALA A 560 38.95 -3.69 -12.37
C ALA A 560 37.59 -4.14 -12.95
N LEU A 561 36.76 -3.21 -13.46
CA LEU A 561 35.48 -3.56 -14.09
C LEU A 561 35.67 -4.36 -15.39
N ILE A 562 36.64 -3.99 -16.22
CA ILE A 562 36.92 -4.73 -17.46
C ILE A 562 37.42 -6.16 -17.15
N ARG A 563 38.23 -6.29 -16.12
CA ARG A 563 38.68 -7.61 -15.64
C ARG A 563 37.52 -8.44 -15.11
N ALA A 564 36.63 -7.85 -14.33
CA ALA A 564 35.45 -8.52 -13.82
C ALA A 564 34.57 -9.15 -14.93
N ARG A 565 34.46 -8.49 -16.10
CA ARG A 565 33.78 -9.02 -17.27
C ARG A 565 34.40 -10.35 -17.76
N LEU A 566 35.70 -10.49 -17.64
CA LEU A 566 36.42 -11.68 -18.13
C LEU A 566 36.41 -12.82 -17.11
N GLU A 567 36.31 -12.48 -15.83
CA GLU A 567 36.45 -13.44 -14.72
C GLU A 567 35.09 -13.87 -14.14
N LEU A 568 34.03 -13.04 -14.26
CA LEU A 568 32.74 -13.32 -13.66
C LEU A 568 31.67 -13.68 -14.71
N PRO A 569 30.79 -14.65 -14.40
CA PRO A 569 29.55 -14.84 -15.14
C PRO A 569 28.70 -13.57 -15.17
N ALA A 570 27.96 -13.32 -16.25
CA ALA A 570 27.18 -12.09 -16.45
C ALA A 570 26.20 -11.80 -15.29
N TYR A 571 25.56 -12.82 -14.75
CA TYR A 571 24.61 -12.68 -13.65
C TYR A 571 25.24 -12.26 -12.31
N HIS A 572 26.56 -12.39 -12.14
CA HIS A 572 27.29 -11.93 -10.97
C HIS A 572 27.81 -10.48 -11.11
N LEU A 573 27.74 -9.87 -12.30
CA LEU A 573 28.24 -8.52 -12.50
C LEU A 573 27.46 -7.48 -11.67
N ILE A 574 26.12 -7.59 -11.59
CA ILE A 574 25.31 -6.60 -10.84
C ILE A 574 25.62 -6.60 -9.35
N PRO A 575 25.63 -7.72 -8.63
CA PRO A 575 26.08 -7.76 -7.23
C PRO A 575 27.51 -7.27 -7.04
N PHE A 576 28.43 -7.64 -7.94
CA PHE A 576 29.81 -7.18 -7.92
C PHE A 576 29.91 -5.64 -8.06
N LEU A 577 29.15 -5.04 -8.97
CA LEU A 577 29.06 -3.60 -9.14
C LEU A 577 28.54 -2.91 -7.88
N GLY A 578 27.50 -3.45 -7.25
CA GLY A 578 26.96 -2.95 -5.99
C GLY A 578 28.01 -2.91 -4.88
N LEU A 579 28.77 -3.98 -4.71
CA LEU A 579 29.88 -4.03 -3.75
C LEU A 579 30.99 -3.04 -4.12
N THR A 580 31.35 -2.91 -5.41
CA THR A 580 32.39 -1.99 -5.88
C THR A 580 32.01 -0.52 -5.64
N LEU A 581 30.70 -0.18 -5.80
CA LEU A 581 30.17 1.16 -5.57
C LEU A 581 29.98 1.50 -4.09
N GLY A 582 30.22 0.54 -3.19
CA GLY A 582 30.07 0.74 -1.75
C GLY A 582 28.61 0.95 -1.33
N TYR A 583 27.69 0.25 -1.99
CA TYR A 583 26.27 0.31 -1.65
C TYR A 583 26.00 -0.09 -0.21
N ASP A 584 25.11 0.63 0.45
CA ASP A 584 24.61 0.25 1.78
C ASP A 584 23.75 -1.02 1.72
N GLN A 585 23.30 -1.53 2.88
CA GLN A 585 22.53 -2.77 2.96
C GLN A 585 21.22 -2.73 2.15
N SER A 586 20.54 -1.58 2.11
CA SER A 586 19.29 -1.37 1.35
C SER A 586 19.57 -1.29 -0.16
N GLU A 587 20.63 -0.57 -0.53
CA GLU A 587 21.10 -0.46 -1.90
C GLU A 587 21.56 -1.81 -2.45
N LEU A 588 22.29 -2.62 -1.65
CA LEU A 588 22.70 -3.98 -2.00
C LEU A 588 21.49 -4.89 -2.20
N ALA A 589 20.53 -4.87 -1.28
CA ALA A 589 19.28 -5.63 -1.43
C ALA A 589 18.49 -5.24 -2.69
N THR A 590 18.55 -3.95 -3.05
CA THR A 590 17.94 -3.43 -4.29
C THR A 590 18.71 -3.91 -5.53
N ALA A 591 20.03 -3.94 -5.49
CA ALA A 591 20.87 -4.46 -6.56
C ALA A 591 20.66 -5.98 -6.74
N ASP A 592 20.54 -6.74 -5.66
CA ASP A 592 20.23 -8.17 -5.70
C ASP A 592 18.85 -8.45 -6.29
N LYS A 593 17.83 -7.66 -5.91
CA LYS A 593 16.49 -7.72 -6.51
C LYS A 593 16.52 -7.39 -8.01
N LEU A 594 17.33 -6.40 -8.40
CA LEU A 594 17.54 -6.04 -9.80
C LEU A 594 18.20 -7.19 -10.57
N ALA A 595 19.25 -7.77 -10.01
CA ALA A 595 19.97 -8.91 -10.58
C ALA A 595 19.05 -10.13 -10.78
N ALA A 596 18.28 -10.49 -9.75
CA ALA A 596 17.31 -11.58 -9.82
C ALA A 596 16.26 -11.36 -10.92
N ARG A 597 15.77 -10.13 -11.05
CA ARG A 597 14.78 -9.79 -12.08
C ARG A 597 15.34 -9.82 -13.49
N ILE A 598 16.55 -9.31 -13.70
CA ILE A 598 17.24 -9.36 -14.99
C ILE A 598 17.54 -10.81 -15.35
N ALA A 599 18.04 -11.62 -14.42
CA ALA A 599 18.30 -13.05 -14.64
C ALA A 599 17.03 -13.78 -15.08
N GLN A 600 15.86 -13.45 -14.48
CA GLN A 600 14.58 -14.04 -14.88
C GLN A 600 14.14 -13.60 -16.29
N GLN A 601 14.42 -12.36 -16.70
CA GLN A 601 14.08 -11.86 -18.05
C GLN A 601 15.04 -12.37 -19.12
N THR A 602 16.24 -12.81 -18.75
CA THR A 602 17.31 -13.24 -19.65
C THR A 602 17.59 -14.76 -19.55
N LEU A 603 16.61 -15.57 -19.11
CA LEU A 603 16.74 -17.01 -18.96
C LEU A 603 17.14 -17.71 -20.28
N GLU A 604 16.63 -17.23 -21.43
CA GLU A 604 16.91 -17.79 -22.75
C GLU A 604 18.23 -17.25 -23.35
N ASP A 605 18.65 -16.05 -22.98
CA ASP A 605 19.88 -15.40 -23.44
C ASP A 605 20.55 -14.66 -22.30
N SER A 606 21.53 -15.26 -21.65
CA SER A 606 22.30 -14.70 -20.55
C SER A 606 23.46 -13.78 -21.00
N SER A 607 23.43 -13.28 -22.24
CA SER A 607 24.42 -12.35 -22.77
C SER A 607 24.34 -10.99 -22.07
N LEU A 608 25.47 -10.28 -22.03
CA LEU A 608 25.53 -8.91 -21.49
C LEU A 608 24.62 -7.96 -22.27
N SER A 609 24.48 -8.16 -23.57
CA SER A 609 23.59 -7.37 -24.43
C SER A 609 22.11 -7.57 -24.07
N ALA A 610 21.69 -8.80 -23.79
CA ALA A 610 20.32 -9.11 -23.32
C ALA A 610 20.06 -8.49 -21.92
N MET A 611 21.04 -8.56 -21.01
CA MET A 611 20.95 -7.90 -19.70
C MET A 611 20.81 -6.38 -19.83
N LEU A 612 21.55 -5.75 -20.74
CA LEU A 612 21.45 -4.31 -21.00
C LEU A 612 20.08 -3.93 -21.56
N ALA A 613 19.55 -4.72 -22.50
CA ALA A 613 18.22 -4.50 -23.05
C ALA A 613 17.12 -4.61 -21.98
N ALA A 614 17.17 -5.64 -21.15
CA ALA A 614 16.25 -5.82 -20.02
C ALA A 614 16.33 -4.66 -19.01
N LEU A 615 17.54 -4.21 -18.72
CA LEU A 615 17.76 -3.08 -17.78
C LEU A 615 17.25 -1.75 -18.35
N GLN A 616 17.43 -1.52 -19.66
CA GLN A 616 16.89 -0.34 -20.35
C GLN A 616 15.36 -0.34 -20.37
N GLU A 617 14.74 -1.51 -20.60
CA GLU A 617 13.28 -1.65 -20.53
C GLU A 617 12.76 -1.38 -19.11
N LEU A 618 13.44 -1.87 -18.08
CA LEU A 618 13.11 -1.61 -16.68
C LEU A 618 13.18 -0.11 -16.35
N LEU A 619 14.20 0.59 -16.82
CA LEU A 619 14.35 2.04 -16.61
C LEU A 619 13.30 2.86 -17.39
N GLY A 620 12.92 2.42 -18.59
CA GLY A 620 11.88 3.06 -19.40
C GLY A 620 10.47 2.89 -18.84
N SER A 621 10.25 1.85 -18.02
CA SER A 621 8.92 1.51 -17.49
C SER A 621 8.50 2.26 -16.21
N ASP A 622 9.34 3.10 -15.61
CA ASP A 622 9.11 3.85 -14.34
C ASP A 622 8.64 2.98 -13.13
N ARG A 623 8.83 1.66 -13.17
CA ARG A 623 8.16 0.69 -12.28
C ARG A 623 9.08 -0.16 -11.41
N PHE A 624 10.37 0.05 -11.49
CA PHE A 624 11.29 -0.63 -10.58
C PHE A 624 11.31 0.07 -9.22
N ARG A 625 10.86 -0.62 -8.18
CA ARG A 625 10.89 -0.10 -6.80
C ARG A 625 12.08 -0.70 -6.06
N ALA A 626 12.80 0.15 -5.33
CA ALA A 626 13.84 -0.28 -4.40
C ALA A 626 13.32 -1.29 -3.36
N VAL A 627 14.22 -2.03 -2.75
CA VAL A 627 13.91 -2.78 -1.53
C VAL A 627 13.88 -1.76 -0.40
N GLU A 628 12.74 -1.63 0.24
CA GLU A 628 12.61 -0.81 1.44
C GLU A 628 13.39 -1.48 2.58
N ALA A 629 14.24 -0.73 3.27
CA ALA A 629 14.89 -1.21 4.49
C ALA A 629 13.81 -1.50 5.55
N GLU A 630 14.05 -2.49 6.43
CA GLU A 630 13.08 -2.91 7.47
C GLU A 630 12.66 -1.78 8.44
N ASP A 631 13.39 -0.65 8.49
CA ASP A 631 13.19 0.51 9.38
C ASP A 631 12.75 1.79 8.65
N THR A 632 12.08 1.70 7.50
CA THR A 632 11.69 2.87 6.69
C THR A 632 10.74 3.83 7.40
N GLU A 633 9.89 3.34 8.30
CA GLU A 633 8.93 4.19 9.03
C GLU A 633 9.62 5.24 9.91
N SER A 634 10.72 4.88 10.57
CA SER A 634 11.52 5.79 11.42
C SER A 634 12.22 6.88 10.59
N GLN A 635 12.48 6.64 9.30
CA GLN A 635 13.10 7.62 8.41
C GLN A 635 12.13 8.72 7.98
N TYR A 636 10.82 8.40 7.92
CA TYR A 636 9.80 9.36 7.48
C TYR A 636 9.36 10.33 8.59
N THR A 637 9.59 9.99 9.85
CA THR A 637 9.10 10.73 11.03
C THR A 637 10.23 11.32 11.88
N ARG A 638 11.42 11.54 11.29
CA ARG A 638 12.56 12.10 12.02
C ARG A 638 12.30 13.52 12.49
N PRO A 639 12.72 13.87 13.72
CA PRO A 639 12.76 15.26 14.18
C PRO A 639 13.68 16.10 13.28
N GLY A 640 13.32 17.38 13.10
CA GLY A 640 14.10 18.31 12.27
C GLY A 640 13.89 18.17 10.75
N GLN A 641 12.97 17.29 10.31
CA GLN A 641 12.75 16.93 8.92
C GLN A 641 11.34 17.32 8.45
N LEU A 642 11.25 17.86 7.22
CA LEU A 642 9.99 18.03 6.47
C LEU A 642 9.84 16.91 5.45
N THR A 643 8.92 15.98 5.69
CA THR A 643 8.66 14.84 4.81
C THR A 643 7.56 15.20 3.81
N ILE A 644 7.81 14.98 2.51
CA ILE A 644 6.81 15.15 1.43
C ILE A 644 6.40 13.77 0.94
N MET A 645 5.11 13.45 1.04
CA MET A 645 4.55 12.19 0.54
C MET A 645 3.08 12.28 0.15
N THR A 646 2.55 11.22 -0.44
CA THR A 646 1.11 11.15 -0.72
C THR A 646 0.31 10.76 0.52
N MET A 647 -0.95 11.22 0.61
CA MET A 647 -1.87 10.88 1.70
C MET A 647 -2.03 9.36 1.89
N HIS A 648 -2.01 8.56 0.80
CA HIS A 648 -2.08 7.10 0.88
C HIS A 648 -0.89 6.48 1.60
N LYS A 649 0.33 6.95 1.31
CA LYS A 649 1.55 6.44 1.93
C LYS A 649 1.68 6.85 3.40
N ALA A 650 1.00 7.91 3.82
CA ALA A 650 0.98 8.38 5.20
C ALA A 650 0.18 7.49 6.16
N LYS A 651 -0.56 6.49 5.64
CA LYS A 651 -1.28 5.53 6.49
C LYS A 651 -0.31 4.77 7.40
N GLY A 652 -0.63 4.70 8.69
CA GLY A 652 0.23 4.08 9.71
C GLY A 652 1.21 5.04 10.39
N LEU A 653 1.59 6.14 9.73
CA LEU A 653 2.54 7.13 10.23
C LEU A 653 1.86 8.27 11.00
N ASP A 654 2.64 9.08 11.71
CA ASP A 654 2.17 10.32 12.36
C ASP A 654 3.31 11.32 12.58
N TRP A 655 2.97 12.62 12.60
CA TRP A 655 3.91 13.74 12.74
C TRP A 655 3.38 14.78 13.71
N ASP A 656 4.28 15.56 14.28
CA ASP A 656 3.89 16.68 15.15
C ASP A 656 3.11 17.74 14.37
N ALA A 657 3.55 18.07 13.15
CA ALA A 657 2.87 19.00 12.25
C ALA A 657 2.56 18.34 10.89
N VAL A 658 1.32 18.48 10.43
CA VAL A 658 0.87 17.98 9.12
C VAL A 658 0.29 19.13 8.31
N PHE A 659 0.74 19.23 7.06
CA PHE A 659 0.31 20.22 6.09
C PHE A 659 -0.44 19.53 4.94
N LEU A 660 -1.68 19.94 4.69
CA LEU A 660 -2.55 19.42 3.63
C LEU A 660 -2.84 20.54 2.60
N PRO A 661 -1.94 20.78 1.64
CA PRO A 661 -2.16 21.77 0.59
C PRO A 661 -3.04 21.23 -0.54
N PHE A 662 -3.47 22.13 -1.43
CA PHE A 662 -4.14 21.84 -2.70
C PHE A 662 -5.48 21.10 -2.55
N LEU A 663 -6.24 21.39 -1.48
CA LEU A 663 -7.54 20.78 -1.21
C LEU A 663 -8.64 21.34 -2.13
N HIS A 664 -8.54 21.04 -3.43
CA HIS A 664 -9.49 21.46 -4.45
C HIS A 664 -10.56 20.41 -4.71
N ARG A 665 -11.78 20.85 -5.07
CA ARG A 665 -12.95 19.99 -5.37
C ARG A 665 -12.65 18.92 -6.42
N ARG A 666 -11.83 19.24 -7.42
CA ARG A 666 -11.45 18.30 -8.49
C ARG A 666 -10.64 17.11 -8.03
N LEU A 667 -9.94 17.25 -6.88
CA LEU A 667 -9.12 16.21 -6.29
C LEU A 667 -9.83 15.51 -5.14
N ILE A 668 -10.51 16.29 -4.27
CA ILE A 668 -11.20 15.77 -3.09
C ILE A 668 -12.60 16.42 -3.00
N PRO A 669 -13.70 15.66 -3.26
CA PRO A 669 -13.73 14.21 -3.49
C PRO A 669 -13.41 13.81 -4.93
N GLY A 670 -13.09 14.76 -5.81
CA GLY A 670 -12.92 14.53 -7.23
C GLY A 670 -14.25 14.20 -7.95
N GLU A 671 -14.17 14.16 -9.25
CA GLU A 671 -15.24 13.67 -10.11
C GLU A 671 -14.73 12.48 -10.92
N THR A 672 -15.59 11.52 -11.16
CA THR A 672 -15.29 10.45 -12.11
C THR A 672 -15.23 11.06 -13.51
N TRP A 673 -14.04 11.09 -14.08
CA TRP A 673 -13.81 11.66 -15.39
C TRP A 673 -13.51 10.56 -16.41
N ILE A 674 -14.13 10.67 -17.58
CA ILE A 674 -13.91 9.73 -18.67
C ILE A 674 -13.06 10.45 -19.74
N PRO A 675 -11.88 9.91 -20.06
CA PRO A 675 -11.04 10.46 -21.13
C PRO A 675 -11.81 10.58 -22.45
N ALA A 676 -11.62 11.69 -23.16
CA ALA A 676 -12.33 11.95 -24.41
C ALA A 676 -12.17 10.82 -25.44
N GLN A 677 -10.99 10.16 -25.44
CA GLN A 677 -10.73 9.01 -26.32
C GLN A 677 -11.55 7.76 -25.99
N MET A 678 -12.16 7.65 -24.79
CA MET A 678 -12.99 6.53 -24.35
C MET A 678 -14.50 6.81 -24.44
N GLN A 679 -14.92 8.06 -24.65
CA GLN A 679 -16.34 8.47 -24.64
C GLN A 679 -17.18 7.83 -25.74
N PHE A 680 -16.56 7.21 -26.76
CA PHE A 680 -17.30 6.46 -27.78
C PHE A 680 -18.02 5.21 -27.20
N LEU A 681 -17.58 4.70 -26.05
CA LEU A 681 -18.26 3.62 -25.34
C LEU A 681 -19.46 4.10 -24.54
N GLY A 682 -19.48 5.38 -24.12
CA GLY A 682 -20.51 5.97 -23.28
C GLY A 682 -19.95 6.89 -22.21
N ASN A 683 -20.82 7.40 -21.35
CA ASN A 683 -20.45 8.26 -20.23
C ASN A 683 -20.13 7.45 -18.96
N PHE A 684 -19.40 6.35 -19.12
CA PHE A 684 -18.98 5.45 -18.03
C PHE A 684 -17.65 4.76 -18.39
N SER A 685 -17.01 4.19 -17.40
CA SER A 685 -15.81 3.35 -17.56
C SER A 685 -16.16 1.89 -17.34
N LEU A 686 -15.75 0.99 -18.27
CA LEU A 686 -16.11 -0.43 -18.21
C LEU A 686 -15.54 -1.13 -16.98
N ASP A 687 -14.33 -0.79 -16.59
CA ASP A 687 -13.64 -1.37 -15.41
C ASP A 687 -14.33 -0.97 -14.10
N GLU A 688 -14.77 0.29 -13.95
CA GLU A 688 -15.49 0.74 -12.77
C GLU A 688 -16.92 0.18 -12.70
N VAL A 689 -17.60 0.04 -13.85
CA VAL A 689 -18.90 -0.63 -13.93
C VAL A 689 -18.77 -2.09 -13.51
N ALA A 690 -17.80 -2.83 -14.07
CA ALA A 690 -17.55 -4.22 -13.72
C ALA A 690 -17.23 -4.38 -12.22
N ARG A 691 -16.38 -3.49 -11.67
CA ARG A 691 -16.07 -3.46 -10.23
C ARG A 691 -17.32 -3.31 -9.39
N ALA A 692 -18.17 -2.34 -9.71
CA ALA A 692 -19.42 -2.09 -8.96
C ALA A 692 -20.38 -3.28 -9.04
N GLN A 693 -20.50 -3.93 -10.20
CA GLN A 693 -21.33 -5.11 -10.40
C GLN A 693 -20.83 -6.30 -9.58
N LEU A 694 -19.50 -6.58 -9.60
CA LEU A 694 -18.90 -7.65 -8.81
C LEU A 694 -19.03 -7.40 -7.32
N ARG A 695 -18.80 -6.17 -6.85
CA ARG A 695 -18.97 -5.82 -5.44
C ARG A 695 -20.41 -5.96 -4.98
N ALA A 696 -21.40 -5.55 -5.80
CA ALA A 696 -22.79 -5.75 -5.47
C ALA A 696 -23.12 -7.24 -5.30
N HIS A 697 -22.62 -8.10 -6.18
CA HIS A 697 -22.78 -9.55 -6.07
C HIS A 697 -22.10 -10.11 -4.81
N THR A 698 -20.85 -9.72 -4.54
CA THR A 698 -20.11 -10.18 -3.38
C THR A 698 -20.76 -9.72 -2.07
N HIS A 699 -21.23 -8.47 -1.99
CA HIS A 699 -21.96 -7.96 -0.82
C HIS A 699 -23.22 -8.77 -0.56
N ALA A 700 -23.98 -9.12 -1.62
CA ALA A 700 -25.19 -9.93 -1.49
C ALA A 700 -24.93 -11.34 -0.94
N ILE A 701 -23.83 -11.99 -1.38
CA ILE A 701 -23.40 -13.30 -0.85
C ILE A 701 -23.06 -13.21 0.63
N TYR A 702 -22.30 -12.20 1.03
CA TYR A 702 -21.80 -12.07 2.41
C TYR A 702 -22.84 -11.49 3.38
N ALA A 703 -23.86 -10.75 2.89
CA ALA A 703 -24.95 -10.25 3.71
C ALA A 703 -25.91 -11.34 4.20
N GLN A 704 -25.78 -12.58 3.71
CA GLN A 704 -26.70 -13.69 3.99
C GLN A 704 -28.18 -13.33 3.76
N ASP A 705 -28.45 -12.34 2.92
CA ASP A 705 -29.78 -11.91 2.61
C ASP A 705 -30.52 -12.98 1.78
N SER A 706 -31.70 -13.34 2.24
CA SER A 706 -32.57 -14.33 1.58
C SER A 706 -33.04 -13.90 0.18
N LYS A 707 -32.81 -12.64 -0.21
CA LYS A 707 -33.04 -12.09 -1.54
C LYS A 707 -31.91 -11.12 -1.87
N PRO A 708 -30.84 -11.58 -2.55
CA PRO A 708 -29.81 -10.67 -3.02
C PRO A 708 -30.38 -9.62 -3.95
N ASP A 709 -29.99 -8.36 -3.76
CA ASP A 709 -30.32 -7.30 -4.70
C ASP A 709 -29.83 -7.69 -6.11
N PRO A 710 -30.62 -7.43 -7.16
CA PRO A 710 -30.20 -7.73 -8.52
C PRO A 710 -28.91 -6.95 -8.85
N ILE A 711 -28.00 -7.57 -9.58
CA ILE A 711 -26.78 -6.90 -10.03
C ILE A 711 -27.17 -5.63 -10.81
N PRO A 712 -26.56 -4.48 -10.48
CA PRO A 712 -26.96 -3.20 -11.05
C PRO A 712 -26.67 -3.14 -12.56
N ASN A 713 -27.54 -2.47 -13.33
CA ASN A 713 -27.27 -2.14 -14.72
C ASN A 713 -26.09 -1.14 -14.83
N ILE A 714 -25.60 -0.87 -16.04
CA ILE A 714 -24.44 -0.02 -16.30
C ILE A 714 -24.56 1.36 -15.64
N GLU A 715 -25.70 2.03 -15.81
CA GLU A 715 -25.93 3.38 -15.29
C GLU A 715 -25.92 3.40 -13.75
N THR A 716 -26.64 2.46 -13.14
CA THR A 716 -26.68 2.31 -11.67
C THR A 716 -25.32 1.91 -11.11
N ALA A 717 -24.59 1.00 -11.77
CA ALA A 717 -23.24 0.57 -11.39
C ALA A 717 -22.26 1.74 -11.43
N TRP A 718 -22.31 2.55 -12.49
CA TRP A 718 -21.48 3.75 -12.62
C TRP A 718 -21.77 4.78 -11.53
N GLN A 719 -23.04 5.01 -11.21
CA GLN A 719 -23.42 5.90 -10.11
C GLN A 719 -22.92 5.37 -8.75
N GLN A 720 -23.01 4.07 -8.53
CA GLN A 720 -22.49 3.43 -7.33
C GLN A 720 -20.96 3.56 -7.23
N ALA A 721 -20.23 3.31 -8.32
CA ALA A 721 -18.77 3.48 -8.39
C ALA A 721 -18.37 4.92 -8.07
N SER A 722 -19.06 5.91 -8.65
CA SER A 722 -18.83 7.33 -8.36
C SER A 722 -19.02 7.68 -6.88
N ASN A 723 -20.08 7.15 -6.25
CA ASN A 723 -20.35 7.39 -4.84
C ASN A 723 -19.31 6.73 -3.91
N LEU A 724 -18.87 5.51 -4.25
CA LEU A 724 -17.82 4.80 -3.52
C LEU A 724 -16.50 5.56 -3.59
N LYS A 725 -16.12 6.05 -4.77
CA LYS A 725 -14.91 6.85 -4.95
C LYS A 725 -14.95 8.13 -4.10
N LYS A 726 -16.07 8.86 -4.09
CA LYS A 726 -16.23 10.06 -3.26
C LYS A 726 -16.11 9.74 -1.76
N ALA A 727 -16.68 8.63 -1.33
CA ALA A 727 -16.57 8.17 0.05
C ALA A 727 -15.12 7.82 0.42
N GLU A 728 -14.38 7.17 -0.47
CA GLU A 728 -12.98 6.83 -0.26
C GLU A 728 -12.10 8.07 -0.20
N GLU A 729 -12.29 9.06 -1.08
CA GLU A 729 -11.52 10.31 -1.04
C GLU A 729 -11.75 11.09 0.27
N TYR A 730 -12.95 11.06 0.82
CA TYR A 730 -13.21 11.67 2.12
C TYR A 730 -12.60 10.86 3.28
N ARG A 731 -12.56 9.52 3.20
CA ARG A 731 -11.81 8.70 4.15
C ARG A 731 -10.31 8.98 4.06
N LEU A 732 -9.79 9.17 2.86
CA LEU A 732 -8.39 9.54 2.66
C LEU A 732 -8.04 10.88 3.31
N LEU A 733 -8.91 11.89 3.16
CA LEU A 733 -8.74 13.18 3.84
C LEU A 733 -8.79 13.00 5.37
N TYR A 734 -9.75 12.23 5.89
CA TYR A 734 -9.85 11.91 7.31
C TYR A 734 -8.57 11.22 7.84
N VAL A 735 -8.05 10.23 7.09
CA VAL A 735 -6.78 9.58 7.44
C VAL A 735 -5.64 10.58 7.47
N ALA A 736 -5.53 11.47 6.48
CA ALA A 736 -4.47 12.48 6.42
C ALA A 736 -4.56 13.47 7.60
N MET A 737 -5.77 13.94 7.95
CA MET A 737 -6.00 14.81 9.10
C MET A 737 -5.55 14.17 10.41
N THR A 738 -5.88 12.88 10.61
CA THR A 738 -5.57 12.12 11.83
C THR A 738 -4.11 11.67 11.92
N ARG A 739 -3.24 12.09 10.98
CA ARG A 739 -1.77 11.92 11.08
C ARG A 739 -1.12 13.00 11.93
N ALA A 740 -1.79 14.14 12.12
CA ALA A 740 -1.27 15.25 12.89
C ALA A 740 -1.40 15.01 14.42
N LYS A 741 -0.35 15.40 15.17
CA LYS A 741 -0.35 15.37 16.63
C LYS A 741 -0.66 16.73 17.22
N LYS A 742 0.06 17.78 16.83
CA LYS A 742 0.05 19.11 17.45
C LYS A 742 -0.48 20.21 16.51
N LEU A 743 -0.21 20.10 15.19
CA LEU A 743 -0.63 21.08 14.19
C LEU A 743 -1.18 20.38 12.94
N LEU A 744 -2.36 20.79 12.51
CA LEU A 744 -2.96 20.47 11.23
C LEU A 744 -3.20 21.75 10.44
N TRP A 745 -2.43 21.98 9.39
CA TRP A 745 -2.58 23.12 8.50
C TRP A 745 -3.20 22.66 7.17
N MET A 746 -4.28 23.33 6.74
CA MET A 746 -5.02 22.98 5.53
C MET A 746 -5.15 24.17 4.60
N SER A 747 -5.01 23.94 3.27
CA SER A 747 -5.18 25.04 2.32
C SER A 747 -5.80 24.61 0.97
N ALA A 748 -6.38 25.63 0.31
CA ALA A 748 -6.89 25.54 -1.03
C ALA A 748 -6.76 26.91 -1.71
N ALA A 749 -5.90 27.07 -2.71
CA ALA A 749 -5.75 28.32 -3.46
C ALA A 749 -7.05 28.67 -4.22
N LYS A 750 -7.20 29.98 -4.59
CA LYS A 750 -8.30 30.43 -5.46
C LYS A 750 -8.08 30.04 -6.90
N GLN A 751 -6.79 29.96 -7.34
CA GLN A 751 -6.38 29.55 -8.66
C GLN A 751 -5.42 28.38 -8.59
N ALA A 752 -5.61 27.37 -9.43
CA ALA A 752 -4.82 26.16 -9.49
C ALA A 752 -4.70 25.66 -10.94
N PRO A 753 -3.68 24.85 -11.27
CA PRO A 753 -3.55 24.29 -12.61
C PRO A 753 -4.66 23.26 -12.86
N PHE A 754 -5.12 23.17 -14.11
CA PHE A 754 -6.04 22.09 -14.49
C PHE A 754 -5.40 20.70 -14.34
N THR A 755 -4.15 20.59 -14.71
CA THR A 755 -3.34 19.38 -14.56
C THR A 755 -1.97 19.73 -14.00
N TRP A 756 -1.48 18.96 -13.07
CA TRP A 756 -0.15 19.13 -12.45
C TRP A 756 1.03 18.80 -13.37
N SER A 757 0.78 18.39 -14.62
CA SER A 757 1.80 18.35 -15.68
C SER A 757 2.10 19.73 -16.26
N LYS A 758 1.23 20.73 -16.05
CA LYS A 758 1.41 22.13 -16.48
C LYS A 758 1.07 23.08 -15.32
N PRO A 759 1.92 23.14 -14.28
CA PRO A 759 1.61 23.85 -13.03
C PRO A 759 1.47 25.38 -13.21
N ASP A 760 2.07 25.95 -14.24
CA ASP A 760 2.00 27.40 -14.53
C ASP A 760 0.67 27.81 -15.20
N SER A 761 -0.13 26.85 -15.70
CA SER A 761 -1.42 27.12 -16.35
C SER A 761 -2.55 27.25 -15.32
N LEU A 762 -2.57 28.37 -14.61
CA LEU A 762 -3.53 28.65 -13.54
C LEU A 762 -4.92 29.02 -14.09
N GLN A 763 -5.96 28.52 -13.43
CA GLN A 763 -7.35 28.86 -13.64
C GLN A 763 -8.08 28.89 -12.30
N ASP A 764 -9.27 29.50 -12.26
CA ASP A 764 -10.09 29.54 -11.05
C ASP A 764 -10.42 28.12 -10.58
N ALA A 765 -10.25 27.87 -9.30
CA ALA A 765 -10.40 26.57 -8.69
C ALA A 765 -11.29 26.62 -7.44
N GLU A 766 -12.28 25.74 -7.43
CA GLU A 766 -13.15 25.58 -6.26
C GLU A 766 -12.41 24.76 -5.18
N ALA A 767 -12.53 25.23 -3.92
CA ALA A 767 -12.06 24.45 -2.79
C ALA A 767 -12.93 23.18 -2.62
N SER A 768 -12.34 22.15 -2.01
CA SER A 768 -13.10 20.98 -1.57
C SER A 768 -14.28 21.39 -0.69
N PRO A 769 -15.46 20.79 -0.89
CA PRO A 769 -16.61 21.03 -0.03
C PRO A 769 -16.31 20.75 1.46
N ALA A 770 -15.52 19.70 1.72
CA ALA A 770 -15.08 19.37 3.07
C ALA A 770 -14.18 20.46 3.69
N PHE A 771 -13.21 20.99 2.91
CA PHE A 771 -12.36 22.09 3.36
C PHE A 771 -13.19 23.33 3.71
N THR A 772 -14.18 23.67 2.88
CA THR A 772 -15.06 24.82 3.10
C THR A 772 -15.88 24.64 4.39
N ALA A 773 -16.42 23.44 4.61
CA ALA A 773 -17.21 23.11 5.79
C ALA A 773 -16.37 23.17 7.08
N LEU A 774 -15.19 22.53 7.09
CA LEU A 774 -14.24 22.52 8.21
C LEU A 774 -13.79 23.94 8.59
N ARG A 775 -13.47 24.77 7.60
CA ARG A 775 -13.07 26.17 7.83
C ARG A 775 -14.19 26.97 8.46
N THR A 776 -15.45 26.78 8.01
CA THR A 776 -16.62 27.48 8.54
C THR A 776 -16.89 27.06 9.99
N ASP A 777 -16.82 25.78 10.30
CA ASP A 777 -17.00 25.20 11.63
C ASP A 777 -15.95 25.75 12.62
N ASN A 778 -14.68 25.74 12.23
CA ASN A 778 -13.60 26.28 13.05
C ASN A 778 -13.78 27.77 13.36
N GLN A 779 -14.22 28.59 12.39
CA GLN A 779 -14.49 30.01 12.59
C GLN A 779 -15.66 30.23 13.56
N ILE A 780 -16.67 29.37 13.57
CA ILE A 780 -17.79 29.44 14.52
C ILE A 780 -17.31 29.08 15.92
N SER A 781 -16.55 28.00 16.07
CA SER A 781 -16.01 27.52 17.34
C SER A 781 -15.11 28.57 18.02
N GLN A 782 -14.23 29.22 17.23
CA GLN A 782 -13.38 30.31 17.72
C GLN A 782 -14.17 31.52 18.21
N LYS A 783 -15.25 31.93 17.51
CA LYS A 783 -16.12 33.04 17.93
C LYS A 783 -16.88 32.73 19.23
N VAL A 784 -17.34 31.49 19.39
CA VAL A 784 -18.03 31.03 20.60
C VAL A 784 -17.07 31.05 21.80
N SER A 785 -15.86 30.52 21.64
CA SER A 785 -14.85 30.51 22.69
C SER A 785 -14.36 31.92 23.09
N ALA A 786 -14.27 32.84 22.12
CA ALA A 786 -13.94 34.26 22.39
C ALA A 786 -15.09 35.05 23.08
N SER A 787 -16.34 34.64 22.88
CA SER A 787 -17.50 35.25 23.52
C SER A 787 -17.78 34.71 24.94
N THR A 788 -17.16 33.56 25.28
CA THR A 788 -17.29 32.93 26.61
C THR A 788 -16.14 33.25 27.57
N ARG A 789 -15.08 33.89 27.07
CA ARG A 789 -13.99 34.51 27.83
C ARG A 789 -14.29 35.97 28.02
#